data_5e3fa962f7851fea9533491c02d3fb18
#
_entry.id   5e3fa962f7851fea9533491c02d3fb18
#
_cell.length_a   1.000
_cell.length_b   1.000
_cell.length_c   1.000
_cell.angle_alpha   90.00
_cell.angle_beta   90.00
_cell.angle_gamma   90.00
#
_symmetry.space_group_name_H-M   'P 1'
#
loop_
_entity.id
_entity.type
_entity.pdbx_description
1 polymer ?
#
loop_
_entity_poly.entity_id
_entity_poly.type
_entity_poly.pdbx_seq_one_letter_code
_entity_poly.pdbx_strand_id
1 'polypeptide(L)'
;MFIKSKRYLYVSLFVFGLIISLYSLVMLGSNTYFFGDLKDPMTIRLFAEHFLLFISFCLILNFVKKNNIKLYLIVFLSMLYLSLHQVLIALMLNIVYVVALIMLGELLLIKLRAEYIEESYVCRLLNNFVIGSLSYIISICLLSAFKLASIRVVKLYSFGLVISVILIYVWLRMLKITPLRSLRPDNCIYSLDFKKDKYMSVVVALTLSVLLLQLGRLNIAIDYDSVRYGFRSLFVLLGDFGIYDTLGTVNDVYVYPKGLEILTLALNTRGSFSFILSFSYVCALLTLLAVYEMVIVSRLKKVEGKVLIDNKRALVALFFAAITPAIINMAISAKTDIITLLMQLISILNMCLYIRVRKLYYIVFSLVSLLSSLIYKPTAPLFSFAVGCAAVIYLCLEFCLKKYYKKENVKKENIENKKSKKSFKLIALMFYPLTAIVLVFARTYILTGHIITSVYSSIWYKLGIGTHFPYTVDEYNSAGVNLAGDVKVDMAYRLYQLFIAPTKEEHIYIASPTVLLLVLIVLGIIYAIIYRYENKDRERSLYKYLMILFIAVTTASALGLYMIHQIDGNYFILFFCLVIINVCLLIESDDVKGLLTATTPCIFFAITVLSVTNWAGVKGLTPAPIAGREFGFYNHHDRKLDTLEGNDFREVYYDLTKLGDPRTLLMSDDNTLLHLCLDIRVYADVVGSGGNVAIVKTLDNFKRYLKFAGIEYICTEENYLAEHDRAKNIIEFMLEDGSLEEYKSYKDVRIYRVKAEQF
;
A
#
# COMPACT_ATOMS: atom_id res chain seq x y z
N MET A 1 41.35 -15.01 -13.59
CA MET A 1 41.32 -13.52 -13.56
C MET A 1 39.93 -13.00 -13.12
N PHE A 2 38.85 -13.52 -13.64
CA PHE A 2 37.46 -13.11 -13.38
C PHE A 2 37.02 -13.20 -11.89
N ILE A 3 37.37 -14.27 -11.16
CA ILE A 3 36.99 -14.45 -9.73
C ILE A 3 37.65 -13.38 -8.84
N LYS A 4 38.91 -13.01 -9.12
CA LYS A 4 39.57 -11.91 -8.41
C LYS A 4 38.89 -10.57 -8.70
N SER A 5 38.46 -10.33 -9.93
CA SER A 5 37.73 -9.13 -10.35
C SER A 5 36.37 -8.98 -9.62
N LYS A 6 35.59 -10.03 -9.47
CA LYS A 6 34.30 -9.99 -8.73
C LYS A 6 34.50 -9.64 -7.23
N ARG A 7 35.56 -10.19 -6.60
CA ARG A 7 35.87 -9.88 -5.19
C ARG A 7 36.22 -8.40 -5.00
N TYR A 8 37.01 -7.82 -5.88
CA TYR A 8 37.31 -6.40 -5.83
C TYR A 8 36.06 -5.54 -6.03
N LEU A 9 35.18 -5.92 -6.96
CA LEU A 9 33.90 -5.26 -7.16
C LEU A 9 33.07 -5.21 -5.87
N TYR A 10 32.89 -6.35 -5.20
CA TYR A 10 32.11 -6.39 -3.95
C TYR A 10 32.73 -5.58 -2.82
N VAL A 11 34.06 -5.58 -2.70
CA VAL A 11 34.78 -4.76 -1.72
C VAL A 11 34.63 -3.27 -2.04
N SER A 12 34.77 -2.88 -3.31
CA SER A 12 34.58 -1.48 -3.73
C SER A 12 33.17 -0.99 -3.46
N LEU A 13 32.16 -1.84 -3.72
CA LEU A 13 30.76 -1.52 -3.46
C LEU A 13 30.44 -1.49 -1.96
N PHE A 14 31.09 -2.33 -1.15
CA PHE A 14 30.99 -2.24 0.31
C PHE A 14 31.53 -0.89 0.82
N VAL A 15 32.71 -0.49 0.36
CA VAL A 15 33.31 0.79 0.74
C VAL A 15 32.45 1.97 0.27
N PHE A 16 31.98 1.93 -0.97
CA PHE A 16 31.06 2.93 -1.49
C PHE A 16 29.77 3.00 -0.68
N GLY A 17 29.15 1.83 -0.41
CA GLY A 17 27.94 1.71 0.41
C GLY A 17 28.14 2.24 1.84
N LEU A 18 29.32 2.00 2.44
CA LEU A 18 29.66 2.50 3.76
C LEU A 18 29.77 4.04 3.77
N ILE A 19 30.52 4.61 2.82
CA ILE A 19 30.70 6.07 2.72
C ILE A 19 29.35 6.76 2.52
N ILE A 20 28.53 6.27 1.58
CA ILE A 20 27.26 6.92 1.26
C ILE A 20 26.22 6.72 2.38
N SER A 21 26.26 5.58 3.10
CA SER A 21 25.40 5.35 4.28
C SER A 21 25.77 6.28 5.44
N LEU A 22 27.05 6.47 5.71
CA LEU A 22 27.50 7.42 6.72
C LEU A 22 27.15 8.85 6.35
N TYR A 23 27.34 9.23 5.09
CA TYR A 23 26.95 10.54 4.59
C TYR A 23 25.45 10.78 4.73
N SER A 24 24.63 9.82 4.30
CA SER A 24 23.16 9.88 4.42
C SER A 24 22.70 9.96 5.89
N LEU A 25 23.37 9.25 6.80
CA LEU A 25 23.08 9.31 8.23
C LEU A 25 23.37 10.72 8.81
N VAL A 26 24.46 11.35 8.38
CA VAL A 26 24.80 12.74 8.78
C VAL A 26 23.73 13.69 8.24
N MET A 27 23.31 13.54 6.99
CA MET A 27 22.28 14.38 6.39
C MET A 27 20.91 14.19 7.06
N LEU A 28 20.52 12.94 7.37
CA LEU A 28 19.32 12.66 8.17
C LEU A 28 19.41 13.20 9.58
N GLY A 29 20.61 13.22 10.19
CA GLY A 29 20.86 13.85 11.49
C GLY A 29 20.57 15.35 11.49
N SER A 30 20.56 16.01 10.33
CA SER A 30 20.12 17.40 10.17
C SER A 30 18.62 17.58 10.00
N ASN A 31 17.86 16.50 9.80
CA ASN A 31 16.39 16.50 9.77
C ASN A 31 15.87 16.58 11.21
N THR A 32 15.08 17.60 11.51
CA THR A 32 14.59 17.87 12.87
C THR A 32 13.73 16.73 13.42
N TYR A 33 12.87 16.14 12.60
CA TYR A 33 12.00 15.03 12.99
C TYR A 33 12.82 13.75 13.23
N PHE A 34 13.65 13.36 12.26
CA PHE A 34 14.49 12.16 12.38
C PHE A 34 15.42 12.24 13.60
N PHE A 35 16.04 13.39 13.82
CA PHE A 35 16.94 13.59 14.94
C PHE A 35 16.22 13.65 16.29
N GLY A 36 15.01 14.20 16.32
CA GLY A 36 14.12 14.15 17.48
C GLY A 36 13.77 12.73 17.86
N ASP A 37 13.34 11.94 16.87
CA ASP A 37 12.98 10.53 17.06
C ASP A 37 14.20 9.68 17.48
N LEU A 38 15.37 9.93 16.88
CA LEU A 38 16.60 9.20 17.25
C LEU A 38 17.02 9.45 18.70
N LYS A 39 16.79 10.65 19.23
CA LYS A 39 17.08 11.00 20.63
C LYS A 39 16.06 10.46 21.64
N ASP A 40 14.89 10.06 21.19
CA ASP A 40 13.85 9.55 22.08
C ASP A 40 14.32 8.25 22.75
N PRO A 41 14.30 8.16 24.09
CA PRO A 41 14.67 6.94 24.81
C PRO A 41 13.89 5.70 24.33
N MET A 42 12.68 5.87 23.78
CA MET A 42 11.89 4.79 23.21
C MET A 42 12.51 4.21 21.95
N THR A 43 13.25 5.00 21.16
CA THR A 43 13.99 4.51 19.99
C THR A 43 15.10 3.54 20.38
N ILE A 44 15.84 3.81 21.47
CA ILE A 44 16.84 2.89 22.02
C ILE A 44 16.20 1.55 22.39
N ARG A 45 15.02 1.60 22.95
CA ARG A 45 14.26 0.41 23.29
C ARG A 45 13.82 -0.39 22.07
N LEU A 46 13.41 0.29 20.97
CA LEU A 46 13.09 -0.38 19.73
C LEU A 46 14.29 -1.10 19.13
N PHE A 47 15.47 -0.50 19.19
CA PHE A 47 16.71 -1.18 18.79
C PHE A 47 16.95 -2.42 19.67
N ALA A 48 16.74 -2.33 20.98
CA ALA A 48 16.87 -3.47 21.88
C ALA A 48 15.85 -4.58 21.58
N GLU A 49 14.58 -4.24 21.36
CA GLU A 49 13.55 -5.20 20.96
C GLU A 49 13.92 -5.90 19.62
N HIS A 50 14.34 -5.12 18.62
CA HIS A 50 14.74 -5.66 17.32
C HIS A 50 15.95 -6.62 17.47
N PHE A 51 16.94 -6.23 18.24
CA PHE A 51 18.12 -7.03 18.51
C PHE A 51 17.77 -8.34 19.24
N LEU A 52 16.91 -8.29 20.25
CA LEU A 52 16.43 -9.48 20.97
C LEU A 52 15.66 -10.44 20.07
N LEU A 53 14.76 -9.91 19.23
CA LEU A 53 14.04 -10.71 18.23
C LEU A 53 15.00 -11.36 17.23
N PHE A 54 15.94 -10.58 16.70
CA PHE A 54 16.96 -11.07 15.77
C PHE A 54 17.79 -12.20 16.37
N ILE A 55 18.33 -12.02 17.59
CA ILE A 55 19.10 -13.07 18.28
C ILE A 55 18.24 -14.29 18.51
N SER A 56 17.02 -14.14 18.99
CA SER A 56 16.10 -15.24 19.25
C SER A 56 15.87 -16.09 17.99
N PHE A 57 15.58 -15.43 16.84
CA PHE A 57 15.45 -16.15 15.57
C PHE A 57 16.75 -16.79 15.11
N CYS A 58 17.90 -16.13 15.29
CA CYS A 58 19.20 -16.72 14.97
C CYS A 58 19.45 -18.00 15.81
N LEU A 59 19.15 -17.98 17.10
CA LEU A 59 19.29 -19.14 17.98
C LEU A 59 18.35 -20.28 17.55
N ILE A 60 17.07 -19.98 17.28
CA ILE A 60 16.11 -21.00 16.81
C ILE A 60 16.57 -21.63 15.49
N LEU A 61 16.96 -20.80 14.50
CA LEU A 61 17.32 -21.30 13.18
C LEU A 61 18.60 -22.12 13.16
N ASN A 62 19.60 -21.79 13.98
CA ASN A 62 20.91 -22.45 13.96
C ASN A 62 21.06 -23.58 14.96
N PHE A 63 20.45 -23.50 16.14
CA PHE A 63 20.68 -24.50 17.22
C PHE A 63 19.58 -25.55 17.33
N VAL A 64 18.33 -25.25 16.92
CA VAL A 64 17.25 -26.24 16.93
C VAL A 64 17.40 -27.18 15.72
N LYS A 65 17.54 -28.49 15.96
CA LYS A 65 17.79 -29.45 14.87
C LYS A 65 16.52 -29.85 14.09
N LYS A 66 15.38 -29.99 14.78
CA LYS A 66 14.13 -30.48 14.16
C LYS A 66 13.34 -29.35 13.54
N ASN A 67 13.05 -29.41 12.25
CA ASN A 67 12.33 -28.34 11.52
C ASN A 67 10.94 -28.05 12.10
N ASN A 68 10.20 -29.06 12.53
CA ASN A 68 8.88 -28.83 13.16
C ASN A 68 9.01 -28.03 14.46
N ILE A 69 10.03 -28.32 15.28
CA ILE A 69 10.28 -27.58 16.53
C ILE A 69 10.70 -26.16 16.21
N LYS A 70 11.52 -25.93 15.17
CA LYS A 70 11.85 -24.56 14.72
C LYS A 70 10.59 -23.78 14.40
N LEU A 71 9.69 -24.36 13.60
CA LEU A 71 8.43 -23.72 13.21
C LEU A 71 7.57 -23.40 14.44
N TYR A 72 7.39 -24.35 15.35
CA TYR A 72 6.62 -24.11 16.58
C TYR A 72 7.21 -22.99 17.44
N LEU A 73 8.53 -22.94 17.59
CA LEU A 73 9.19 -21.87 18.37
C LEU A 73 9.07 -20.50 17.70
N ILE A 74 9.21 -20.42 16.36
CA ILE A 74 9.01 -19.19 15.61
C ILE A 74 7.57 -18.69 15.77
N VAL A 75 6.59 -19.58 15.59
CA VAL A 75 5.16 -19.24 15.74
C VAL A 75 4.87 -18.82 17.19
N PHE A 76 5.34 -19.56 18.18
CA PHE A 76 5.15 -19.24 19.58
C PHE A 76 5.73 -17.86 19.95
N LEU A 77 6.98 -17.60 19.55
CA LEU A 77 7.62 -16.31 19.81
C LEU A 77 6.85 -15.17 19.13
N SER A 78 6.39 -15.39 17.89
CA SER A 78 5.59 -14.41 17.17
C SER A 78 4.25 -14.15 17.85
N MET A 79 3.54 -15.21 18.25
CA MET A 79 2.26 -15.06 18.98
C MET A 79 2.44 -14.35 20.32
N LEU A 80 3.51 -14.68 21.06
CA LEU A 80 3.84 -14.02 22.33
C LEU A 80 4.07 -12.52 22.09
N TYR A 81 4.91 -12.16 21.12
CA TYR A 81 5.21 -10.77 20.79
C TYR A 81 3.94 -10.00 20.38
N LEU A 82 3.12 -10.57 19.52
CA LEU A 82 1.88 -9.96 19.06
C LEU A 82 0.85 -9.80 20.20
N SER A 83 0.80 -10.75 21.13
CA SER A 83 -0.06 -10.66 22.34
C SER A 83 0.40 -9.53 23.23
N LEU A 84 1.72 -9.40 23.48
CA LEU A 84 2.30 -8.33 24.27
C LEU A 84 2.00 -6.93 23.69
N HIS A 85 1.95 -6.82 22.36
CA HIS A 85 1.59 -5.59 21.64
C HIS A 85 0.08 -5.43 21.38
N GLN A 86 -0.76 -6.38 21.85
CA GLN A 86 -2.23 -6.32 21.74
C GLN A 86 -2.76 -6.29 20.29
N VAL A 87 -2.01 -6.85 19.33
CA VAL A 87 -2.38 -6.87 17.90
C VAL A 87 -2.74 -8.27 17.37
N LEU A 88 -2.56 -9.32 18.17
CA LEU A 88 -2.74 -10.72 17.74
C LEU A 88 -4.15 -10.97 17.19
N ILE A 89 -5.20 -10.54 17.90
CA ILE A 89 -6.59 -10.81 17.50
C ILE A 89 -6.93 -10.10 16.19
N ALA A 90 -6.52 -8.83 16.07
CA ALA A 90 -6.75 -8.06 14.84
C ALA A 90 -6.06 -8.71 13.63
N LEU A 91 -4.81 -9.18 13.79
CA LEU A 91 -4.09 -9.87 12.72
C LEU A 91 -4.74 -11.20 12.36
N MET A 92 -5.10 -12.02 13.34
CA MET A 92 -5.75 -13.33 13.09
C MET A 92 -7.07 -13.18 12.38
N LEU A 93 -7.92 -12.22 12.77
CA LEU A 93 -9.16 -11.90 12.08
C LEU A 93 -8.92 -11.49 10.62
N ASN A 94 -7.91 -10.67 10.37
CA ASN A 94 -7.56 -10.27 9.00
C ASN A 94 -7.02 -11.42 8.16
N ILE A 95 -6.22 -12.31 8.74
CA ILE A 95 -5.79 -13.54 8.03
C ILE A 95 -7.01 -14.36 7.63
N VAL A 96 -7.97 -14.57 8.54
CA VAL A 96 -9.21 -15.32 8.24
C VAL A 96 -10.01 -14.61 7.14
N TYR A 97 -10.14 -13.28 7.23
CA TYR A 97 -10.85 -12.48 6.24
C TYR A 97 -10.21 -12.58 4.85
N VAL A 98 -8.88 -12.38 4.74
CA VAL A 98 -8.16 -12.50 3.47
C VAL A 98 -8.20 -13.93 2.92
N VAL A 99 -8.08 -14.94 3.79
CA VAL A 99 -8.26 -16.36 3.39
C VAL A 99 -9.66 -16.59 2.84
N ALA A 100 -10.70 -16.01 3.44
CA ALA A 100 -12.06 -16.13 2.92
C ALA A 100 -12.20 -15.44 1.54
N LEU A 101 -11.57 -14.28 1.31
CA LEU A 101 -11.53 -13.65 -0.02
C LEU A 101 -10.81 -14.55 -1.04
N ILE A 102 -9.69 -15.16 -0.67
CA ILE A 102 -8.98 -16.12 -1.53
C ILE A 102 -9.86 -17.34 -1.84
N MET A 103 -10.55 -17.89 -0.85
CA MET A 103 -11.49 -19.01 -1.04
C MET A 103 -12.68 -18.61 -1.90
N LEU A 104 -13.21 -17.40 -1.75
CA LEU A 104 -14.27 -16.86 -2.62
C LEU A 104 -13.82 -16.84 -4.08
N GLY A 105 -12.63 -16.29 -4.35
CA GLY A 105 -12.07 -16.30 -5.70
C GLY A 105 -11.85 -17.72 -6.23
N GLU A 106 -11.41 -18.67 -5.39
CA GLU A 106 -11.28 -20.08 -5.76
C GLU A 106 -12.63 -20.69 -6.17
N LEU A 107 -13.69 -20.43 -5.40
CA LEU A 107 -15.03 -20.93 -5.68
C LEU A 107 -15.58 -20.37 -6.99
N LEU A 108 -15.39 -19.08 -7.25
CA LEU A 108 -15.83 -18.42 -8.49
C LEU A 108 -15.07 -18.94 -9.72
N LEU A 109 -13.82 -19.33 -9.54
CA LEU A 109 -12.96 -19.83 -10.63
C LEU A 109 -13.00 -21.36 -10.80
N ILE A 110 -13.73 -22.11 -9.95
CA ILE A 110 -13.71 -23.58 -9.93
C ILE A 110 -14.02 -24.23 -11.29
N LYS A 111 -15.04 -23.71 -12.00
CA LYS A 111 -15.42 -24.20 -13.34
C LYS A 111 -14.37 -23.88 -14.41
N LEU A 112 -13.71 -22.72 -14.28
CA LEU A 112 -12.65 -22.31 -15.20
C LEU A 112 -11.40 -23.17 -14.99
N ARG A 113 -11.06 -23.49 -13.75
CA ARG A 113 -9.89 -24.28 -13.38
C ARG A 113 -9.96 -25.74 -13.73
N ALA A 114 -11.14 -26.29 -13.88
CA ALA A 114 -11.27 -27.64 -14.45
C ALA A 114 -10.66 -27.73 -15.87
N GLU A 115 -10.56 -26.58 -16.56
CA GLU A 115 -10.04 -26.50 -17.92
C GLU A 115 -8.57 -26.00 -17.97
N TYR A 116 -8.08 -25.32 -16.93
CA TYR A 116 -6.75 -24.69 -16.88
C TYR A 116 -6.00 -25.08 -15.62
N ILE A 117 -4.86 -25.78 -15.78
CA ILE A 117 -3.94 -26.12 -14.70
C ILE A 117 -2.93 -24.96 -14.57
N GLU A 118 -2.85 -24.38 -13.38
CA GLU A 118 -1.85 -23.36 -13.07
C GLU A 118 -0.51 -23.97 -12.71
N GLU A 119 0.57 -23.34 -13.15
CA GLU A 119 1.94 -23.81 -12.95
C GLU A 119 2.54 -23.37 -11.58
N SER A 120 1.90 -22.40 -10.92
CA SER A 120 2.34 -21.86 -9.63
C SER A 120 1.17 -21.79 -8.64
N TYR A 121 1.37 -22.37 -7.47
CA TYR A 121 0.41 -22.29 -6.36
C TYR A 121 0.28 -20.84 -5.83
N VAL A 122 1.40 -20.15 -5.72
CA VAL A 122 1.41 -18.76 -5.24
C VAL A 122 0.65 -17.85 -6.21
N CYS A 123 0.90 -17.97 -7.51
CA CYS A 123 0.16 -17.22 -8.51
C CYS A 123 -1.35 -17.51 -8.45
N ARG A 124 -1.72 -18.78 -8.25
CA ARG A 124 -3.13 -19.19 -8.05
C ARG A 124 -3.75 -18.50 -6.84
N LEU A 125 -3.06 -18.50 -5.70
CA LEU A 125 -3.51 -17.84 -4.48
C LEU A 125 -3.72 -16.34 -4.70
N LEU A 126 -2.75 -15.68 -5.36
CA LEU A 126 -2.81 -14.26 -5.66
C LEU A 126 -3.93 -13.90 -6.64
N ASN A 127 -4.12 -14.70 -7.71
CA ASN A 127 -5.21 -14.51 -8.65
C ASN A 127 -6.59 -14.70 -7.99
N ASN A 128 -6.69 -15.64 -7.04
CA ASN A 128 -7.89 -15.82 -6.23
C ASN A 128 -8.19 -14.61 -5.37
N PHE A 129 -7.16 -14.05 -4.73
CA PHE A 129 -7.30 -12.84 -3.93
C PHE A 129 -7.85 -11.67 -4.78
N VAL A 130 -7.35 -11.50 -6.01
CA VAL A 130 -7.85 -10.45 -6.92
C VAL A 130 -9.35 -10.63 -7.21
N ILE A 131 -9.77 -11.82 -7.63
CA ILE A 131 -11.18 -12.08 -7.98
C ILE A 131 -12.09 -12.00 -6.75
N GLY A 132 -11.66 -12.54 -5.62
CA GLY A 132 -12.43 -12.47 -4.38
C GLY A 132 -12.60 -11.04 -3.87
N SER A 133 -11.54 -10.24 -3.90
CA SER A 133 -11.57 -8.82 -3.51
C SER A 133 -12.48 -7.99 -4.42
N LEU A 134 -12.39 -8.17 -5.75
CA LEU A 134 -13.27 -7.51 -6.70
C LEU A 134 -14.73 -7.89 -6.48
N SER A 135 -15.00 -9.18 -6.28
CA SER A 135 -16.38 -9.66 -6.03
C SER A 135 -16.96 -9.06 -4.75
N TYR A 136 -16.14 -8.94 -3.70
CA TYR A 136 -16.56 -8.29 -2.45
C TYR A 136 -16.84 -6.79 -2.68
N ILE A 137 -15.96 -6.06 -3.35
CA ILE A 137 -16.15 -4.64 -3.66
C ILE A 137 -17.43 -4.44 -4.46
N ILE A 138 -17.65 -5.24 -5.52
CA ILE A 138 -18.86 -5.19 -6.32
C ILE A 138 -20.11 -5.40 -5.46
N SER A 139 -20.09 -6.38 -4.54
CA SER A 139 -21.23 -6.67 -3.68
C SER A 139 -21.57 -5.52 -2.74
N ILE A 140 -20.57 -4.87 -2.13
CA ILE A 140 -20.80 -3.69 -1.27
C ILE A 140 -21.30 -2.50 -2.09
N CYS A 141 -20.77 -2.29 -3.28
CA CYS A 141 -21.27 -1.25 -4.20
C CYS A 141 -22.74 -1.49 -4.60
N LEU A 142 -23.10 -2.75 -4.89
CA LEU A 142 -24.50 -3.09 -5.22
C LEU A 142 -25.43 -2.90 -4.02
N LEU A 143 -25.03 -3.37 -2.82
CA LEU A 143 -25.80 -3.10 -1.60
C LEU A 143 -26.00 -1.60 -1.39
N SER A 144 -24.98 -0.78 -1.66
CA SER A 144 -25.06 0.68 -1.59
C SER A 144 -25.98 1.27 -2.64
N ALA A 145 -25.97 0.76 -3.87
CA ALA A 145 -26.85 1.22 -4.95
C ALA A 145 -28.33 0.95 -4.63
N PHE A 146 -28.63 -0.14 -3.90
CA PHE A 146 -29.95 -0.43 -3.38
C PHE A 146 -30.28 0.23 -2.04
N LYS A 147 -29.40 1.11 -1.52
CA LYS A 147 -29.55 1.78 -0.23
C LYS A 147 -29.65 0.83 0.98
N LEU A 148 -28.99 -0.30 0.92
CA LEU A 148 -28.99 -1.36 1.95
C LEU A 148 -27.68 -1.45 2.72
N ALA A 149 -26.67 -0.62 2.40
CA ALA A 149 -25.32 -0.75 2.94
C ALA A 149 -25.07 0.11 4.20
N SER A 150 -25.96 0.08 5.18
CA SER A 150 -25.62 0.63 6.49
C SER A 150 -24.44 -0.16 7.09
N ILE A 151 -23.67 0.45 7.99
CA ILE A 151 -22.49 -0.21 8.60
C ILE A 151 -22.83 -1.53 9.29
N ARG A 152 -24.01 -1.63 9.89
CA ARG A 152 -24.50 -2.88 10.52
C ARG A 152 -24.70 -3.98 9.47
N VAL A 153 -25.35 -3.63 8.35
CA VAL A 153 -25.58 -4.59 7.25
C VAL A 153 -24.26 -5.00 6.60
N VAL A 154 -23.33 -4.05 6.37
CA VAL A 154 -21.99 -4.36 5.83
C VAL A 154 -21.25 -5.34 6.73
N LYS A 155 -21.25 -5.14 8.04
CA LYS A 155 -20.60 -6.04 9.00
C LYS A 155 -21.25 -7.43 9.03
N LEU A 156 -22.58 -7.49 9.08
CA LEU A 156 -23.32 -8.76 9.06
C LEU A 156 -23.11 -9.51 7.73
N TYR A 157 -23.17 -8.81 6.60
CA TYR A 157 -22.89 -9.37 5.29
C TYR A 157 -21.48 -9.96 5.22
N SER A 158 -20.48 -9.21 5.67
CA SER A 158 -19.07 -9.64 5.65
C SER A 158 -18.84 -10.86 6.53
N PHE A 159 -19.41 -10.88 7.73
CA PHE A 159 -19.34 -12.02 8.64
C PHE A 159 -20.02 -13.25 8.03
N GLY A 160 -21.25 -13.09 7.52
CA GLY A 160 -21.99 -14.15 6.84
C GLY A 160 -21.26 -14.67 5.61
N LEU A 161 -20.65 -13.80 4.81
CA LEU A 161 -19.84 -14.17 3.65
C LEU A 161 -18.64 -15.04 4.06
N VAL A 162 -17.88 -14.60 5.07
CA VAL A 162 -16.70 -15.33 5.58
C VAL A 162 -17.11 -16.74 6.01
N ILE A 163 -18.12 -16.86 6.84
CA ILE A 163 -18.62 -18.17 7.30
C ILE A 163 -19.10 -19.03 6.15
N SER A 164 -19.95 -18.48 5.29
CA SER A 164 -20.54 -19.24 4.16
C SER A 164 -19.45 -19.74 3.21
N VAL A 165 -18.48 -18.91 2.86
CA VAL A 165 -17.37 -19.27 1.97
C VAL A 165 -16.53 -20.39 2.57
N ILE A 166 -16.18 -20.30 3.87
CA ILE A 166 -15.41 -21.33 4.56
C ILE A 166 -16.18 -22.66 4.59
N LEU A 167 -17.47 -22.61 4.96
CA LEU A 167 -18.29 -23.82 5.03
C LEU A 167 -18.45 -24.49 3.65
N ILE A 168 -18.77 -23.71 2.60
CA ILE A 168 -18.88 -24.22 1.23
C ILE A 168 -17.54 -24.80 0.77
N TYR A 169 -16.42 -24.12 1.05
CA TYR A 169 -15.11 -24.60 0.66
C TYR A 169 -14.74 -25.91 1.34
N VAL A 170 -14.97 -26.02 2.65
CA VAL A 170 -14.75 -27.26 3.41
C VAL A 170 -15.63 -28.38 2.89
N TRP A 171 -16.92 -28.11 2.64
CA TRP A 171 -17.86 -29.08 2.08
C TRP A 171 -17.43 -29.60 0.70
N LEU A 172 -17.08 -28.70 -0.23
CA LEU A 172 -16.56 -29.09 -1.55
C LEU A 172 -15.24 -29.88 -1.47
N ARG A 173 -14.41 -29.58 -0.48
CA ARG A 173 -13.18 -30.32 -0.21
C ARG A 173 -13.48 -31.75 0.29
N MET A 174 -14.46 -31.91 1.18
CA MET A 174 -14.91 -33.23 1.63
C MET A 174 -15.43 -34.08 0.45
N LEU A 175 -16.12 -33.45 -0.49
CA LEU A 175 -16.58 -34.08 -1.74
C LEU A 175 -15.44 -34.32 -2.76
N LYS A 176 -14.18 -33.99 -2.44
CA LYS A 176 -13.01 -34.08 -3.34
C LYS A 176 -13.15 -33.29 -4.66
N ILE A 177 -14.05 -32.31 -4.70
CA ILE A 177 -14.29 -31.46 -5.87
C ILE A 177 -13.22 -30.37 -6.00
N THR A 178 -12.63 -29.91 -4.89
CA THR A 178 -11.54 -28.96 -4.90
C THR A 178 -10.22 -29.68 -4.68
N PRO A 179 -9.42 -29.87 -5.71
CA PRO A 179 -8.09 -30.41 -5.53
C PRO A 179 -7.15 -29.30 -5.03
N LEU A 180 -6.88 -29.26 -3.74
CA LEU A 180 -5.59 -28.74 -3.27
C LEU A 180 -4.52 -29.77 -3.66
N ARG A 181 -4.32 -30.00 -4.96
CA ARG A 181 -3.12 -30.69 -5.42
C ARG A 181 -1.95 -29.79 -5.08
N SER A 182 -0.98 -30.34 -4.39
CA SER A 182 0.33 -29.73 -4.31
C SER A 182 0.79 -29.48 -5.75
N LEU A 183 0.74 -28.23 -6.19
CA LEU A 183 1.14 -27.81 -7.54
C LEU A 183 2.68 -27.82 -7.68
N ARG A 184 3.39 -28.18 -6.62
CA ARG A 184 4.82 -28.41 -6.70
C ARG A 184 5.03 -29.84 -7.23
N PRO A 185 5.75 -29.99 -8.36
CA PRO A 185 6.14 -31.30 -8.80
C PRO A 185 6.87 -32.03 -7.65
N ASP A 186 6.56 -33.29 -7.42
CA ASP A 186 7.21 -34.09 -6.38
C ASP A 186 8.75 -34.17 -6.56
N ASN A 187 9.24 -33.72 -7.68
CA ASN A 187 10.65 -33.71 -8.10
C ASN A 187 11.26 -32.29 -8.14
N CYS A 188 11.17 -31.53 -7.05
CA CYS A 188 11.86 -30.23 -6.93
C CYS A 188 13.18 -30.36 -6.18
N ILE A 189 14.22 -29.69 -6.71
CA ILE A 189 15.49 -29.46 -6.01
C ILE A 189 15.53 -27.97 -5.60
N TYR A 190 15.78 -27.74 -4.32
CA TYR A 190 15.94 -26.37 -3.80
C TYR A 190 17.40 -25.98 -3.74
N SER A 191 17.76 -24.77 -4.16
CA SER A 191 19.14 -24.27 -4.12
C SER A 191 19.63 -23.99 -2.70
N LEU A 192 18.71 -23.73 -1.75
CA LEU A 192 19.04 -23.38 -0.37
C LEU A 192 19.21 -24.64 0.50
N ASP A 193 20.37 -24.73 1.12
CA ASP A 193 20.66 -25.68 2.20
C ASP A 193 21.18 -24.90 3.42
N PHE A 194 20.36 -24.74 4.44
CA PHE A 194 20.74 -24.00 5.67
C PHE A 194 21.96 -24.58 6.40
N LYS A 195 22.28 -25.86 6.18
CA LYS A 195 23.50 -26.45 6.78
C LYS A 195 24.77 -25.91 6.12
N LYS A 196 24.70 -25.69 4.82
CA LYS A 196 25.81 -25.14 4.02
C LYS A 196 25.78 -23.62 3.99
N ASP A 197 24.60 -23.04 3.90
CA ASP A 197 24.36 -21.61 3.70
C ASP A 197 24.00 -20.91 5.03
N LYS A 198 24.83 -21.02 6.06
CA LYS A 198 24.59 -20.43 7.40
C LYS A 198 24.27 -18.92 7.37
N TYR A 199 24.86 -18.18 6.42
CA TYR A 199 24.56 -16.75 6.25
C TYR A 199 23.10 -16.50 5.87
N MET A 200 22.43 -17.46 5.22
CA MET A 200 21.00 -17.34 4.92
C MET A 200 20.12 -17.47 6.16
N SER A 201 20.58 -18.16 7.21
CA SER A 201 19.89 -18.14 8.51
C SER A 201 19.85 -16.73 9.12
N VAL A 202 20.92 -15.96 8.93
CA VAL A 202 20.98 -14.54 9.36
C VAL A 202 20.01 -13.69 8.56
N VAL A 203 19.97 -13.86 7.23
CA VAL A 203 19.01 -13.14 6.36
C VAL A 203 17.57 -13.42 6.77
N VAL A 204 17.24 -14.71 6.99
CA VAL A 204 15.89 -15.10 7.42
C VAL A 204 15.56 -14.57 8.81
N ALA A 205 16.52 -14.61 9.75
CA ALA A 205 16.33 -14.08 11.09
C ALA A 205 16.09 -12.55 11.06
N LEU A 206 16.87 -11.81 10.27
CA LEU A 206 16.67 -10.36 10.07
C LEU A 206 15.30 -10.08 9.43
N THR A 207 14.93 -10.83 8.40
CA THR A 207 13.61 -10.68 7.76
C THR A 207 12.48 -10.88 8.78
N LEU A 208 12.52 -11.97 9.54
CA LEU A 208 11.50 -12.28 10.54
C LEU A 208 11.45 -11.22 11.66
N SER A 209 12.62 -10.75 12.13
CA SER A 209 12.67 -9.74 13.19
C SER A 209 12.12 -8.39 12.73
N VAL A 210 12.47 -7.92 11.52
CA VAL A 210 11.91 -6.70 10.95
C VAL A 210 10.41 -6.81 10.76
N LEU A 211 9.94 -7.90 10.15
CA LEU A 211 8.51 -8.11 9.93
C LEU A 211 7.74 -8.17 11.25
N LEU A 212 8.27 -8.84 12.26
CA LEU A 212 7.62 -8.93 13.56
C LEU A 212 7.63 -7.58 14.31
N LEU A 213 8.73 -6.84 14.24
CA LEU A 213 8.82 -5.48 14.77
C LEU A 213 7.73 -4.57 14.17
N GLN A 214 7.57 -4.61 12.85
CA GLN A 214 6.53 -3.84 12.16
C GLN A 214 5.11 -4.27 12.58
N LEU A 215 4.89 -5.56 12.81
CA LEU A 215 3.60 -6.06 13.32
C LEU A 215 3.24 -5.48 14.70
N GLY A 216 4.20 -5.22 15.57
CA GLY A 216 3.98 -4.55 16.85
C GLY A 216 3.46 -3.11 16.72
N ARG A 217 3.57 -2.50 15.54
CA ARG A 217 3.12 -1.13 15.23
C ARG A 217 1.67 -1.04 14.75
N LEU A 218 0.96 -2.15 14.57
CA LEU A 218 -0.39 -2.16 14.01
C LEU A 218 -1.47 -1.56 14.94
N ASN A 219 -1.10 -1.11 16.11
CA ASN A 219 -2.01 -0.43 17.05
C ASN A 219 -1.87 1.09 17.07
N ILE A 220 -1.07 1.67 16.17
CA ILE A 220 -0.80 3.10 16.09
C ILE A 220 -0.86 3.62 14.66
N ALA A 221 -1.21 4.90 14.52
CA ALA A 221 -1.07 5.61 13.26
C ALA A 221 0.34 6.19 13.14
N ILE A 222 0.99 5.99 12.00
CA ILE A 222 2.34 6.52 11.72
C ILE A 222 2.32 7.68 10.72
N ASP A 223 1.20 7.95 10.11
CA ASP A 223 1.06 8.99 9.09
C ASP A 223 -0.28 9.73 9.20
N TYR A 224 -0.24 10.98 8.79
CA TYR A 224 -1.37 11.89 8.81
C TYR A 224 -2.52 11.42 7.90
N ASP A 225 -2.21 10.93 6.69
CA ASP A 225 -3.20 10.51 5.73
C ASP A 225 -4.06 9.34 6.24
N SER A 226 -3.44 8.39 6.97
CA SER A 226 -4.19 7.30 7.59
C SER A 226 -5.23 7.81 8.57
N VAL A 227 -4.88 8.82 9.37
CA VAL A 227 -5.82 9.43 10.32
C VAL A 227 -6.87 10.26 9.61
N ARG A 228 -6.46 11.05 8.63
CA ARG A 228 -7.33 11.99 7.93
C ARG A 228 -8.45 11.31 7.14
N TYR A 229 -8.17 10.15 6.51
CA TYR A 229 -9.18 9.46 5.70
C TYR A 229 -9.20 7.93 5.84
N GLY A 230 -8.08 7.27 5.99
CA GLY A 230 -8.02 5.81 5.97
C GLY A 230 -8.82 5.15 7.11
N PHE A 231 -8.68 5.64 8.33
CA PHE A 231 -9.41 5.15 9.50
C PHE A 231 -10.83 5.71 9.61
N ARG A 232 -11.12 6.78 8.90
CA ARG A 232 -12.38 7.51 8.99
C ARG A 232 -13.39 7.09 7.91
N SER A 233 -13.28 5.90 7.35
CA SER A 233 -14.17 5.42 6.28
C SER A 233 -15.65 5.47 6.63
N LEU A 234 -16.01 5.40 7.93
CA LEU A 234 -17.39 5.55 8.41
C LEU A 234 -17.93 6.99 8.23
N PHE A 235 -17.04 7.98 8.10
CA PHE A 235 -17.42 9.40 8.02
C PHE A 235 -17.12 10.02 6.66
N VAL A 236 -16.16 9.44 5.91
CA VAL A 236 -15.69 9.99 4.64
C VAL A 236 -16.01 9.13 3.42
N LEU A 237 -16.58 7.94 3.64
CA LEU A 237 -16.97 7.01 2.58
C LEU A 237 -18.43 6.57 2.69
N LEU A 238 -18.88 6.12 3.89
CA LEU A 238 -20.17 5.49 4.09
C LEU A 238 -21.17 6.49 4.66
N GLY A 239 -22.25 6.74 3.90
CA GLY A 239 -23.43 7.41 4.41
C GLY A 239 -24.38 6.46 5.14
N ASP A 240 -25.57 6.95 5.47
CA ASP A 240 -26.56 6.19 6.25
C ASP A 240 -27.02 4.92 5.49
N PHE A 241 -27.07 4.98 4.16
CA PHE A 241 -27.59 3.92 3.29
C PHE A 241 -26.54 3.31 2.37
N GLY A 242 -25.39 3.94 2.20
CA GLY A 242 -24.34 3.41 1.32
C GLY A 242 -23.23 4.40 0.98
N ILE A 243 -22.36 3.96 0.09
CA ILE A 243 -21.18 4.74 -0.34
C ILE A 243 -21.52 5.84 -1.38
N TYR A 244 -22.73 5.85 -1.90
CA TYR A 244 -23.18 6.86 -2.89
C TYR A 244 -23.90 8.03 -2.25
N ASP A 245 -24.12 7.99 -0.93
CA ASP A 245 -24.72 9.11 -0.21
C ASP A 245 -23.71 10.25 -0.06
N THR A 246 -24.21 11.49 -0.16
CA THR A 246 -23.37 12.64 0.14
C THR A 246 -23.12 12.74 1.64
N LEU A 247 -21.86 12.98 2.00
CA LEU A 247 -21.43 13.11 3.38
C LEU A 247 -21.19 14.57 3.78
N GLY A 248 -21.35 15.49 2.82
CA GLY A 248 -21.03 16.89 3.04
C GLY A 248 -19.54 17.21 3.14
N THR A 249 -18.68 16.23 2.89
CA THR A 249 -17.23 16.42 2.87
C THR A 249 -16.80 17.05 1.56
N VAL A 250 -15.79 17.91 1.60
CA VAL A 250 -15.36 18.71 0.44
C VAL A 250 -13.91 18.51 0.05
N ASN A 251 -13.18 17.70 0.81
CA ASN A 251 -11.82 17.40 0.45
C ASN A 251 -11.75 16.39 -0.70
N ASP A 252 -10.95 16.69 -1.70
CA ASP A 252 -10.75 15.83 -2.88
C ASP A 252 -10.36 14.40 -2.53
N VAL A 253 -9.61 14.21 -1.44
CA VAL A 253 -9.18 12.89 -0.97
C VAL A 253 -10.36 11.98 -0.63
N TYR A 254 -11.50 12.56 -0.21
CA TYR A 254 -12.68 11.78 0.18
C TYR A 254 -13.46 11.23 -1.03
N VAL A 255 -13.21 11.78 -2.21
CA VAL A 255 -13.86 11.36 -3.47
C VAL A 255 -12.93 10.61 -4.42
N TYR A 256 -11.70 10.35 -4.01
CA TYR A 256 -10.81 9.45 -4.75
C TYR A 256 -11.40 8.03 -4.89
N PRO A 257 -10.89 7.21 -5.81
CA PRO A 257 -11.24 5.79 -5.86
C PRO A 257 -11.00 5.13 -4.50
N LYS A 258 -12.04 4.50 -3.94
CA LYS A 258 -12.09 4.05 -2.54
C LYS A 258 -12.11 2.50 -2.39
N GLY A 259 -11.45 1.79 -3.31
CA GLY A 259 -11.45 0.33 -3.30
C GLY A 259 -10.90 -0.29 -2.01
N LEU A 260 -9.86 0.27 -1.40
CA LEU A 260 -9.30 -0.21 -0.14
C LEU A 260 -10.27 0.02 1.01
N GLU A 261 -10.80 1.23 1.11
CA GLU A 261 -11.72 1.61 2.17
C GLU A 261 -13.02 0.79 2.09
N ILE A 262 -13.50 0.45 0.89
CA ILE A 262 -14.63 -0.48 0.71
C ILE A 262 -14.27 -1.87 1.21
N LEU A 263 -13.08 -2.40 0.90
CA LEU A 263 -12.62 -3.69 1.39
C LEU A 263 -12.49 -3.74 2.92
N THR A 264 -12.04 -2.64 3.53
CA THR A 264 -11.78 -2.58 4.98
C THR A 264 -12.95 -2.03 5.78
N LEU A 265 -14.06 -1.67 5.12
CA LEU A 265 -15.21 -1.03 5.78
C LEU A 265 -15.77 -1.86 6.95
N ALA A 266 -15.88 -3.18 6.77
CA ALA A 266 -16.35 -4.09 7.82
C ALA A 266 -15.37 -4.23 9.00
N LEU A 267 -14.08 -3.94 8.77
CA LEU A 267 -13.01 -4.00 9.78
C LEU A 267 -12.92 -2.73 10.62
N ASN A 268 -13.67 -1.70 10.25
CA ASN A 268 -13.69 -0.43 10.96
C ASN A 268 -14.30 -0.62 12.36
N THR A 269 -13.54 -0.28 13.40
CA THR A 269 -13.95 -0.35 14.78
C THR A 269 -13.66 0.97 15.47
N ARG A 270 -14.55 1.38 16.37
CA ARG A 270 -14.34 2.59 17.18
C ARG A 270 -13.07 2.44 18.02
N GLY A 271 -12.21 3.42 17.95
CA GLY A 271 -11.04 3.55 18.80
C GLY A 271 -9.86 2.63 18.50
N SER A 272 -9.94 1.66 17.58
CA SER A 272 -8.82 0.77 17.25
C SER A 272 -8.40 0.83 15.79
N PHE A 273 -7.12 1.11 15.54
CA PHE A 273 -6.53 1.11 14.20
C PHE A 273 -6.06 -0.28 13.76
N SER A 274 -5.88 -1.20 14.71
CA SER A 274 -5.23 -2.48 14.48
C SER A 274 -5.88 -3.32 13.38
N PHE A 275 -7.21 -3.26 13.26
CA PHE A 275 -7.93 -4.09 12.28
C PHE A 275 -7.67 -3.65 10.84
N ILE A 276 -7.68 -2.34 10.57
CA ILE A 276 -7.42 -1.81 9.22
C ILE A 276 -5.94 -1.97 8.86
N LEU A 277 -5.04 -1.64 9.80
CA LEU A 277 -3.60 -1.79 9.61
C LEU A 277 -3.18 -3.24 9.41
N SER A 278 -3.80 -4.18 10.12
CA SER A 278 -3.56 -5.61 9.91
C SER A 278 -3.95 -6.07 8.50
N PHE A 279 -5.01 -5.51 7.91
CA PHE A 279 -5.36 -5.81 6.52
C PHE A 279 -4.27 -5.33 5.54
N SER A 280 -3.82 -4.08 5.69
CA SER A 280 -2.73 -3.53 4.87
C SER A 280 -1.46 -4.37 5.02
N TYR A 281 -1.16 -4.81 6.25
CA TYR A 281 -0.01 -5.66 6.50
C TYR A 281 -0.11 -7.04 5.84
N VAL A 282 -1.28 -7.69 5.88
CA VAL A 282 -1.49 -8.96 5.17
C VAL A 282 -1.34 -8.77 3.66
N CYS A 283 -1.82 -7.66 3.10
CA CYS A 283 -1.56 -7.30 1.69
C CYS A 283 -0.05 -7.14 1.41
N ALA A 284 0.72 -6.59 2.35
CA ALA A 284 2.17 -6.50 2.22
C ALA A 284 2.85 -7.88 2.25
N LEU A 285 2.39 -8.80 3.09
CA LEU A 285 2.89 -10.19 3.05
C LEU A 285 2.60 -10.85 1.69
N LEU A 286 1.43 -10.63 1.12
CA LEU A 286 1.12 -11.09 -0.25
C LEU A 286 2.02 -10.42 -1.31
N THR A 287 2.36 -9.14 -1.10
CA THR A 287 3.30 -8.40 -1.97
C THR A 287 4.70 -9.00 -1.91
N LEU A 288 5.22 -9.27 -0.71
CA LEU A 288 6.51 -9.94 -0.53
C LEU A 288 6.51 -11.35 -1.13
N LEU A 289 5.40 -12.08 -1.02
CA LEU A 289 5.22 -13.38 -1.64
C LEU A 289 5.21 -13.27 -3.18
N ALA A 290 4.61 -12.21 -3.75
CA ALA A 290 4.66 -11.95 -5.19
C ALA A 290 6.09 -11.66 -5.67
N VAL A 291 6.86 -10.84 -4.93
CA VAL A 291 8.28 -10.58 -5.21
C VAL A 291 9.09 -11.88 -5.19
N TYR A 292 8.92 -12.69 -4.15
CA TYR A 292 9.57 -14.00 -4.04
C TYR A 292 9.25 -14.90 -5.24
N GLU A 293 7.98 -15.04 -5.58
CA GLU A 293 7.52 -15.91 -6.66
C GLU A 293 7.97 -15.42 -8.04
N MET A 294 8.04 -14.12 -8.26
CA MET A 294 8.56 -13.56 -9.52
C MET A 294 10.00 -14.00 -9.78
N VAL A 295 10.86 -14.03 -8.75
CA VAL A 295 12.23 -14.52 -8.88
C VAL A 295 12.27 -16.02 -9.14
N ILE A 296 11.44 -16.80 -8.44
CA ILE A 296 11.31 -18.26 -8.66
C ILE A 296 10.89 -18.53 -10.11
N VAL A 297 9.75 -17.98 -10.53
CA VAL A 297 9.19 -18.20 -11.86
C VAL A 297 10.19 -17.78 -12.95
N SER A 298 10.91 -16.69 -12.75
CA SER A 298 11.85 -16.18 -13.73
C SER A 298 13.10 -17.04 -13.91
N ARG A 299 13.44 -17.90 -12.94
CA ARG A 299 14.66 -18.73 -12.92
C ARG A 299 14.43 -20.23 -12.84
N LEU A 300 13.20 -20.69 -13.07
CA LEU A 300 12.92 -22.13 -13.12
C LEU A 300 13.79 -22.84 -14.18
N LYS A 301 14.59 -23.78 -13.78
CA LYS A 301 15.40 -24.63 -14.67
C LYS A 301 15.03 -26.09 -14.47
N LYS A 302 15.05 -26.87 -15.54
CA LYS A 302 14.96 -28.35 -15.46
C LYS A 302 16.37 -28.94 -15.54
N VAL A 303 16.75 -29.66 -14.52
CA VAL A 303 18.02 -30.38 -14.44
C VAL A 303 17.70 -31.85 -14.19
N GLU A 304 18.11 -32.75 -15.08
CA GLU A 304 17.88 -34.22 -15.00
C GLU A 304 16.40 -34.58 -14.72
N GLY A 305 15.45 -33.90 -15.39
CA GLY A 305 14.02 -34.14 -15.20
C GLY A 305 13.41 -33.56 -13.93
N LYS A 306 14.22 -32.95 -13.04
CA LYS A 306 13.78 -32.24 -11.82
C LYS A 306 13.73 -30.76 -12.03
N VAL A 307 12.84 -30.08 -11.32
CA VAL A 307 12.72 -28.62 -11.34
C VAL A 307 13.65 -28.03 -10.27
N LEU A 308 14.66 -27.28 -10.70
CA LEU A 308 15.54 -26.52 -9.80
C LEU A 308 14.85 -25.22 -9.42
N ILE A 309 14.62 -25.02 -8.12
CA ILE A 309 14.03 -23.80 -7.53
C ILE A 309 15.15 -23.01 -6.85
N ASP A 310 15.41 -21.81 -7.36
CA ASP A 310 16.41 -20.91 -6.78
C ASP A 310 15.82 -20.06 -5.67
N ASN A 311 15.61 -20.65 -4.53
CA ASN A 311 15.05 -20.00 -3.37
C ASN A 311 16.04 -19.11 -2.60
N LYS A 312 17.36 -19.20 -2.84
CA LYS A 312 18.34 -18.28 -2.24
C LYS A 312 18.12 -16.85 -2.73
N ARG A 313 18.09 -16.66 -4.05
CA ARG A 313 17.86 -15.33 -4.66
C ARG A 313 16.49 -14.80 -4.35
N ALA A 314 15.47 -15.65 -4.36
CA ALA A 314 14.11 -15.28 -4.05
C ALA A 314 13.96 -14.77 -2.60
N LEU A 315 14.62 -15.43 -1.63
CA LEU A 315 14.65 -15.00 -0.23
C LEU A 315 15.39 -13.67 -0.05
N VAL A 316 16.48 -13.45 -0.81
CA VAL A 316 17.20 -12.17 -0.76
C VAL A 316 16.37 -11.03 -1.37
N ALA A 317 15.63 -11.27 -2.44
CA ALA A 317 14.71 -10.29 -2.99
C ALA A 317 13.59 -9.93 -1.98
N LEU A 318 13.00 -10.94 -1.34
CA LEU A 318 12.02 -10.75 -0.28
C LEU A 318 12.62 -9.96 0.88
N PHE A 319 13.84 -10.29 1.32
CA PHE A 319 14.55 -9.58 2.38
C PHE A 319 14.78 -8.10 2.04
N PHE A 320 15.31 -7.79 0.87
CA PHE A 320 15.51 -6.40 0.46
C PHE A 320 14.21 -5.62 0.40
N ALA A 321 13.14 -6.22 -0.10
CA ALA A 321 11.82 -5.59 -0.10
C ALA A 321 11.30 -5.36 1.34
N ALA A 322 11.51 -6.33 2.25
CA ALA A 322 11.06 -6.25 3.64
C ALA A 322 11.85 -5.23 4.49
N ILE A 323 13.08 -4.88 4.10
CA ILE A 323 13.89 -3.86 4.82
C ILE A 323 13.89 -2.48 4.13
N THR A 324 13.21 -2.32 3.00
CA THR A 324 13.09 -1.02 2.33
C THR A 324 11.97 -0.21 2.98
N PRO A 325 12.27 0.93 3.67
CA PRO A 325 11.26 1.71 4.39
C PRO A 325 10.09 2.12 3.52
N ALA A 326 10.34 2.60 2.29
CA ALA A 326 9.30 2.98 1.34
C ALA A 326 8.25 1.87 1.05
N ILE A 327 8.62 0.61 1.20
CA ILE A 327 7.73 -0.53 0.98
C ILE A 327 7.07 -0.93 2.31
N ILE A 328 7.87 -1.21 3.34
CA ILE A 328 7.34 -1.85 4.55
C ILE A 328 6.63 -0.87 5.49
N ASN A 329 6.99 0.42 5.48
CA ASN A 329 6.26 1.41 6.26
C ASN A 329 4.87 1.66 5.67
N MET A 330 4.69 1.56 4.35
CA MET A 330 3.37 1.63 3.74
C MET A 330 2.48 0.42 4.10
N ALA A 331 3.07 -0.68 4.55
CA ALA A 331 2.34 -1.85 5.04
C ALA A 331 1.62 -1.61 6.38
N ILE A 332 2.10 -0.65 7.17
CA ILE A 332 1.54 -0.28 8.48
C ILE A 332 0.83 1.07 8.43
N SER A 333 0.34 1.45 7.27
CA SER A 333 -0.50 2.61 7.03
C SER A 333 -1.86 2.21 6.47
N ALA A 334 -2.87 3.04 6.64
CA ALA A 334 -4.18 2.86 6.01
C ALA A 334 -4.24 3.49 4.62
N LYS A 335 -3.09 3.54 3.92
CA LYS A 335 -2.93 4.08 2.57
C LYS A 335 -3.09 2.98 1.51
N THR A 336 -3.43 3.39 0.32
CA THR A 336 -3.74 2.49 -0.81
C THR A 336 -2.50 1.98 -1.57
N ASP A 337 -1.29 2.39 -1.13
CA ASP A 337 -0.03 2.13 -1.83
C ASP A 337 0.28 0.64 -1.97
N ILE A 338 0.20 -0.11 -0.88
CA ILE A 338 0.55 -1.53 -0.86
C ILE A 338 -0.40 -2.40 -1.68
N ILE A 339 -1.71 -2.16 -1.59
CA ILE A 339 -2.66 -2.96 -2.38
C ILE A 339 -2.55 -2.64 -3.87
N THR A 340 -2.28 -1.37 -4.22
CA THR A 340 -2.01 -0.97 -5.61
C THR A 340 -0.76 -1.67 -6.15
N LEU A 341 0.33 -1.64 -5.39
CA LEU A 341 1.57 -2.35 -5.72
C LEU A 341 1.32 -3.86 -5.89
N LEU A 342 0.57 -4.47 -4.97
CA LEU A 342 0.23 -5.89 -5.03
C LEU A 342 -0.47 -6.24 -6.36
N MET A 343 -1.49 -5.45 -6.76
CA MET A 343 -2.20 -5.68 -8.03
C MET A 343 -1.28 -5.55 -9.25
N GLN A 344 -0.38 -4.56 -9.25
CA GLN A 344 0.59 -4.36 -10.31
C GLN A 344 1.62 -5.50 -10.38
N LEU A 345 2.13 -5.97 -9.25
CA LEU A 345 3.05 -7.12 -9.19
C LEU A 345 2.39 -8.43 -9.62
N ILE A 346 1.12 -8.66 -9.24
CA ILE A 346 0.36 -9.83 -9.72
C ILE A 346 0.21 -9.79 -11.24
N SER A 347 -0.04 -8.61 -11.82
CA SER A 347 -0.10 -8.43 -13.28
C SER A 347 1.23 -8.83 -13.93
N ILE A 348 2.35 -8.33 -13.42
CA ILE A 348 3.69 -8.63 -13.93
C ILE A 348 4.03 -10.12 -13.76
N LEU A 349 3.72 -10.72 -12.61
CA LEU A 349 3.92 -12.16 -12.34
C LEU A 349 3.15 -13.02 -13.37
N ASN A 350 1.90 -12.69 -13.64
CA ASN A 350 1.10 -13.39 -14.64
C ASN A 350 1.71 -13.23 -16.06
N MET A 351 2.23 -12.05 -16.40
CA MET A 351 2.90 -11.85 -17.66
C MET A 351 4.21 -12.67 -17.77
N CYS A 352 4.99 -12.76 -16.69
CA CYS A 352 6.17 -13.63 -16.63
C CYS A 352 5.81 -15.10 -16.83
N LEU A 353 4.72 -15.57 -16.23
CA LEU A 353 4.20 -16.92 -16.43
C LEU A 353 3.72 -17.14 -17.86
N TYR A 354 3.02 -16.17 -18.47
CA TYR A 354 2.64 -16.25 -19.87
C TYR A 354 3.86 -16.44 -20.79
N ILE A 355 4.90 -15.65 -20.58
CA ILE A 355 6.12 -15.75 -21.38
C ILE A 355 6.75 -17.13 -21.28
N ARG A 356 6.68 -17.77 -20.12
CA ARG A 356 7.24 -19.13 -19.90
C ARG A 356 6.34 -20.23 -20.40
N VAL A 357 5.05 -20.16 -20.14
CA VAL A 357 4.11 -21.29 -20.33
C VAL A 357 3.24 -21.14 -21.56
N ARG A 358 3.10 -19.90 -22.07
CA ARG A 358 2.32 -19.57 -23.28
C ARG A 358 0.82 -19.87 -23.17
N LYS A 359 0.24 -19.82 -21.98
CA LYS A 359 -1.20 -19.99 -21.76
C LYS A 359 -1.89 -18.62 -21.73
N LEU A 360 -2.90 -18.41 -22.56
CA LEU A 360 -3.69 -17.16 -22.67
C LEU A 360 -4.32 -16.75 -21.33
N TYR A 361 -4.63 -17.72 -20.48
CA TYR A 361 -5.09 -17.54 -19.12
C TYR A 361 -4.28 -16.50 -18.33
N TYR A 362 -2.95 -16.54 -18.42
CA TYR A 362 -2.08 -15.61 -17.69
C TYR A 362 -2.12 -14.17 -18.25
N ILE A 363 -2.32 -13.99 -19.58
CA ILE A 363 -2.54 -12.64 -20.14
C ILE A 363 -3.81 -12.02 -19.56
N VAL A 364 -4.91 -12.81 -19.51
CA VAL A 364 -6.18 -12.32 -19.00
C VAL A 364 -6.06 -11.94 -17.52
N PHE A 365 -5.43 -12.77 -16.69
CA PHE A 365 -5.18 -12.43 -15.28
C PHE A 365 -4.23 -11.24 -15.09
N SER A 366 -3.25 -11.08 -15.98
CA SER A 366 -2.41 -9.89 -16.00
C SER A 366 -3.26 -8.63 -16.21
N LEU A 367 -4.16 -8.63 -17.18
CA LEU A 367 -5.08 -7.51 -17.44
C LEU A 367 -6.08 -7.30 -16.31
N VAL A 368 -6.69 -8.36 -15.78
CA VAL A 368 -7.62 -8.28 -14.64
C VAL A 368 -6.94 -7.61 -13.45
N SER A 369 -5.74 -8.04 -13.08
CA SER A 369 -5.01 -7.48 -11.95
C SER A 369 -4.58 -6.03 -12.21
N LEU A 370 -4.14 -5.72 -13.44
CA LEU A 370 -3.74 -4.38 -13.82
C LEU A 370 -4.90 -3.38 -13.74
N LEU A 371 -6.05 -3.74 -14.29
CA LEU A 371 -7.26 -2.91 -14.21
C LEU A 371 -7.75 -2.77 -12.76
N SER A 372 -7.62 -3.83 -11.96
CA SER A 372 -7.98 -3.77 -10.53
C SER A 372 -7.17 -2.72 -9.76
N SER A 373 -5.94 -2.42 -10.16
CA SER A 373 -5.12 -1.41 -9.48
C SER A 373 -5.73 0.00 -9.56
N LEU A 374 -6.54 0.28 -10.59
CA LEU A 374 -7.11 1.61 -10.85
C LEU A 374 -8.17 2.03 -9.82
N ILE A 375 -8.82 1.06 -9.15
CA ILE A 375 -9.86 1.36 -8.16
C ILE A 375 -9.31 1.74 -6.78
N TYR A 376 -8.01 1.66 -6.57
CA TYR A 376 -7.41 1.90 -5.25
C TYR A 376 -6.76 3.27 -5.11
N LYS A 377 -6.04 3.76 -6.13
CA LYS A 377 -5.25 4.98 -6.01
C LYS A 377 -5.39 5.87 -7.25
N PRO A 378 -5.59 7.20 -7.12
CA PRO A 378 -5.72 8.10 -8.26
C PRO A 378 -4.43 8.20 -9.10
N THR A 379 -3.25 7.93 -8.54
CA THR A 379 -1.97 7.90 -9.26
C THR A 379 -1.63 6.53 -9.86
N ALA A 380 -2.41 5.48 -9.57
CA ALA A 380 -2.22 4.15 -10.14
C ALA A 380 -2.19 4.12 -11.67
N PRO A 381 -2.99 4.94 -12.42
CA PRO A 381 -2.97 4.93 -13.88
C PRO A 381 -1.59 5.12 -14.48
N LEU A 382 -0.73 5.98 -13.91
CA LEU A 382 0.62 6.24 -14.44
C LEU A 382 1.46 4.97 -14.55
N PHE A 383 1.60 4.25 -13.43
CA PHE A 383 2.40 3.03 -13.39
C PHE A 383 1.70 1.83 -14.05
N SER A 384 0.38 1.74 -13.92
CA SER A 384 -0.39 0.67 -14.57
C SER A 384 -0.37 0.82 -16.09
N PHE A 385 -0.41 2.04 -16.60
CA PHE A 385 -0.22 2.30 -18.02
C PHE A 385 1.18 1.89 -18.48
N ALA A 386 2.23 2.22 -17.73
CA ALA A 386 3.59 1.80 -18.04
C ALA A 386 3.74 0.27 -18.09
N VAL A 387 3.14 -0.46 -17.12
CA VAL A 387 3.12 -1.93 -17.12
C VAL A 387 2.36 -2.48 -18.32
N GLY A 388 1.20 -1.90 -18.64
CA GLY A 388 0.38 -2.28 -19.80
C GLY A 388 1.11 -2.04 -21.12
N CYS A 389 1.71 -0.86 -21.29
CA CYS A 389 2.52 -0.55 -22.46
C CYS A 389 3.70 -1.53 -22.62
N ALA A 390 4.41 -1.85 -21.56
CA ALA A 390 5.51 -2.82 -21.60
C ALA A 390 5.02 -4.20 -22.06
N ALA A 391 3.87 -4.67 -21.56
CA ALA A 391 3.28 -5.92 -21.99
C ALA A 391 2.88 -5.90 -23.48
N VAL A 392 2.22 -4.83 -23.93
CA VAL A 392 1.81 -4.67 -25.35
C VAL A 392 3.03 -4.60 -26.26
N ILE A 393 4.03 -3.76 -25.94
CA ILE A 393 5.27 -3.64 -26.74
C ILE A 393 5.95 -5.00 -26.86
N TYR A 394 6.07 -5.75 -25.73
CA TYR A 394 6.65 -7.08 -25.77
C TYR A 394 5.87 -8.03 -26.68
N LEU A 395 4.54 -8.07 -26.57
CA LEU A 395 3.69 -8.94 -27.40
C LEU A 395 3.76 -8.57 -28.90
N CYS A 396 3.79 -7.28 -29.23
CA CYS A 396 3.96 -6.79 -30.59
C CYS A 396 5.32 -7.19 -31.17
N LEU A 397 6.40 -7.00 -30.42
CA LEU A 397 7.75 -7.40 -30.83
C LEU A 397 7.84 -8.92 -31.07
N GLU A 398 7.24 -9.70 -30.16
CA GLU A 398 7.20 -11.15 -30.33
C GLU A 398 6.43 -11.59 -31.57
N PHE A 399 5.28 -10.94 -31.83
CA PHE A 399 4.46 -11.22 -33.03
C PHE A 399 5.21 -10.87 -34.30
N CYS A 400 5.84 -9.70 -34.37
CA CYS A 400 6.64 -9.27 -35.52
C CYS A 400 7.81 -10.22 -35.79
N LEU A 401 8.55 -10.62 -34.76
CA LEU A 401 9.66 -11.56 -34.88
C LEU A 401 9.18 -12.93 -35.39
N LYS A 402 8.09 -13.46 -34.83
CA LYS A 402 7.50 -14.73 -35.29
C LYS A 402 7.06 -14.66 -36.75
N LYS A 403 6.49 -13.53 -37.18
CA LYS A 403 6.08 -13.33 -38.60
C LYS A 403 7.29 -13.29 -39.52
N TYR A 404 8.38 -12.66 -39.11
CA TYR A 404 9.62 -12.57 -39.88
C TYR A 404 10.28 -13.96 -40.06
N TYR A 405 10.45 -14.72 -38.96
CA TYR A 405 11.05 -16.05 -39.00
C TYR A 405 10.14 -17.13 -39.63
N LYS A 406 8.80 -16.96 -39.61
CA LYS A 406 7.87 -17.89 -40.28
C LYS A 406 7.94 -17.85 -41.79
N LYS A 407 8.54 -16.83 -42.40
CA LYS A 407 8.79 -16.77 -43.85
C LYS A 407 9.86 -17.76 -44.29
N GLU A 408 10.71 -18.26 -43.37
CA GLU A 408 11.82 -19.17 -43.71
C GLU A 408 11.51 -20.67 -43.50
N ASN A 409 10.51 -21.05 -42.70
CA ASN A 409 10.25 -22.48 -42.43
C ASN A 409 8.76 -22.74 -42.14
N VAL A 410 7.97 -23.03 -43.18
CA VAL A 410 6.57 -23.46 -43.00
C VAL A 410 6.42 -24.95 -43.31
N LYS A 411 6.42 -25.80 -42.30
CA LYS A 411 5.57 -27.01 -42.30
C LYS A 411 4.37 -26.75 -41.44
N LYS A 412 3.17 -26.78 -42.06
CA LYS A 412 1.88 -26.56 -41.39
C LYS A 412 1.61 -27.69 -40.39
N GLU A 413 1.64 -27.40 -39.09
CA GLU A 413 0.89 -28.16 -38.13
C GLU A 413 -0.54 -27.63 -38.09
N ASN A 414 -1.48 -28.49 -38.45
CA ASN A 414 -2.91 -28.24 -38.34
C ASN A 414 -3.31 -28.13 -36.88
N ILE A 415 -3.45 -26.91 -36.37
CA ILE A 415 -4.03 -26.64 -35.07
C ILE A 415 -5.55 -26.51 -35.27
N GLU A 416 -6.22 -27.59 -34.92
CA GLU A 416 -7.67 -27.74 -35.00
C GLU A 416 -8.46 -26.66 -34.21
N ASN A 417 -9.53 -26.22 -34.85
CA ASN A 417 -10.50 -25.21 -34.41
C ASN A 417 -11.38 -25.58 -33.17
N LYS A 418 -10.82 -26.10 -32.10
CA LYS A 418 -11.53 -26.22 -30.77
C LYS A 418 -11.47 -24.94 -29.92
N LYS A 419 -11.02 -23.81 -30.50
CA LYS A 419 -10.62 -22.61 -29.74
C LYS A 419 -11.73 -21.63 -29.34
N SER A 420 -12.93 -21.63 -29.94
CA SER A 420 -13.83 -20.48 -29.78
C SER A 420 -14.58 -20.43 -28.44
N LYS A 421 -15.10 -21.54 -27.91
CA LYS A 421 -15.84 -21.56 -26.63
C LYS A 421 -14.96 -21.35 -25.38
N LYS A 422 -13.67 -21.79 -25.42
CA LYS A 422 -12.73 -21.60 -24.31
C LYS A 422 -12.28 -20.15 -24.14
N SER A 423 -12.12 -19.40 -25.23
CA SER A 423 -11.72 -17.99 -25.18
C SER A 423 -12.78 -17.10 -24.53
N PHE A 424 -14.06 -17.36 -24.77
CA PHE A 424 -15.17 -16.56 -24.24
C PHE A 424 -15.23 -16.59 -22.70
N LYS A 425 -15.04 -17.76 -22.08
CA LYS A 425 -15.02 -17.88 -20.61
C LYS A 425 -13.90 -17.11 -19.95
N LEU A 426 -12.74 -17.01 -20.62
CA LEU A 426 -11.61 -16.22 -20.14
C LEU A 426 -11.90 -14.72 -20.22
N ILE A 427 -12.48 -14.28 -21.34
CA ILE A 427 -12.86 -12.87 -21.54
C ILE A 427 -13.90 -12.44 -20.49
N ALA A 428 -14.82 -13.35 -20.09
CA ALA A 428 -15.78 -13.07 -19.03
C ALA A 428 -15.16 -12.66 -17.70
N LEU A 429 -13.90 -13.04 -17.41
CA LEU A 429 -13.18 -12.57 -16.23
C LEU A 429 -12.96 -11.05 -16.21
N MET A 430 -12.95 -10.42 -17.38
CA MET A 430 -12.82 -8.96 -17.50
C MET A 430 -14.02 -8.21 -16.93
N PHE A 431 -15.18 -8.87 -16.78
CA PHE A 431 -16.34 -8.26 -16.15
C PHE A 431 -16.07 -7.84 -14.70
N TYR A 432 -15.25 -8.59 -13.94
CA TYR A 432 -14.94 -8.25 -12.54
C TYR A 432 -14.28 -6.87 -12.41
N PRO A 433 -13.09 -6.62 -13.00
CA PRO A 433 -12.44 -5.33 -12.86
C PRO A 433 -13.23 -4.20 -13.55
N LEU A 434 -13.86 -4.44 -14.70
CA LEU A 434 -14.64 -3.42 -15.39
C LEU A 434 -15.86 -2.99 -14.58
N THR A 435 -16.60 -3.95 -14.03
CA THR A 435 -17.75 -3.64 -13.15
C THR A 435 -17.28 -2.90 -11.88
N ALA A 436 -16.21 -3.34 -11.25
CA ALA A 436 -15.68 -2.65 -10.08
C ALA A 436 -15.24 -1.21 -10.40
N ILE A 437 -14.57 -0.99 -11.54
CA ILE A 437 -14.19 0.35 -12.01
C ILE A 437 -15.43 1.22 -12.19
N VAL A 438 -16.43 0.72 -12.92
CA VAL A 438 -17.68 1.49 -13.16
C VAL A 438 -18.35 1.85 -11.83
N LEU A 439 -18.52 0.91 -10.92
CA LEU A 439 -19.21 1.14 -9.65
C LEU A 439 -18.41 2.06 -8.72
N VAL A 440 -17.11 1.91 -8.62
CA VAL A 440 -16.27 2.77 -7.75
C VAL A 440 -16.18 4.18 -8.33
N PHE A 441 -16.03 4.34 -9.65
CA PHE A 441 -15.96 5.67 -10.27
C PHE A 441 -17.33 6.35 -10.37
N ALA A 442 -18.43 5.56 -10.42
CA ALA A 442 -19.77 6.12 -10.32
C ALA A 442 -19.96 6.93 -9.02
N ARG A 443 -19.33 6.49 -7.91
CA ARG A 443 -19.33 7.27 -6.66
C ARG A 443 -18.69 8.65 -6.86
N THR A 444 -17.48 8.69 -7.42
CA THR A 444 -16.79 9.96 -7.69
C THR A 444 -17.64 10.87 -8.58
N TYR A 445 -18.23 10.30 -9.63
CA TYR A 445 -19.10 11.06 -10.54
C TYR A 445 -20.37 11.59 -9.86
N ILE A 446 -21.06 10.75 -9.10
CA ILE A 446 -22.30 11.14 -8.40
C ILE A 446 -22.03 12.27 -7.41
N LEU A 447 -20.91 12.22 -6.70
CA LEU A 447 -20.58 13.21 -5.67
C LEU A 447 -19.99 14.51 -6.24
N THR A 448 -19.25 14.44 -7.34
CA THR A 448 -18.43 15.59 -7.80
C THR A 448 -18.73 16.05 -9.23
N GLY A 449 -19.31 15.19 -10.07
CA GLY A 449 -19.39 15.40 -11.53
C GLY A 449 -18.10 15.06 -12.28
N HIS A 450 -16.99 14.73 -11.58
CA HIS A 450 -15.77 14.26 -12.23
C HIS A 450 -15.90 12.82 -12.69
N ILE A 451 -15.44 12.51 -13.90
CA ILE A 451 -15.60 11.16 -14.49
C ILE A 451 -14.69 10.14 -13.80
N ILE A 452 -13.43 10.52 -13.52
CA ILE A 452 -12.43 9.58 -12.98
C ILE A 452 -11.95 10.02 -11.60
N THR A 453 -11.52 11.27 -11.47
CA THR A 453 -10.95 11.82 -10.23
C THR A 453 -10.93 13.34 -10.28
N SER A 454 -11.06 13.97 -9.12
CA SER A 454 -10.90 15.41 -8.92
C SER A 454 -9.43 15.89 -9.03
N VAL A 455 -8.45 15.00 -8.95
CA VAL A 455 -7.01 15.33 -9.03
C VAL A 455 -6.65 16.11 -10.28
N TYR A 456 -7.35 15.86 -11.40
CA TYR A 456 -7.10 16.53 -12.68
C TYR A 456 -8.18 17.57 -12.99
N SER A 457 -8.68 18.27 -11.99
CA SER A 457 -9.76 19.27 -12.12
C SER A 457 -9.50 20.31 -13.21
N SER A 458 -8.26 20.81 -13.33
CA SER A 458 -7.87 21.75 -14.38
C SER A 458 -8.02 21.18 -15.81
N ILE A 459 -7.85 19.89 -15.98
CA ILE A 459 -8.06 19.22 -17.28
C ILE A 459 -9.57 19.15 -17.57
N TRP A 460 -10.36 18.78 -16.58
CA TRP A 460 -11.82 18.69 -16.70
C TRP A 460 -12.42 20.07 -17.03
N TYR A 461 -11.96 21.13 -16.33
CA TYR A 461 -12.37 22.49 -16.59
C TYR A 461 -12.08 22.92 -18.04
N LYS A 462 -10.84 22.66 -18.53
CA LYS A 462 -10.45 22.97 -19.93
C LYS A 462 -11.26 22.20 -20.97
N LEU A 463 -11.74 21.01 -20.61
CA LEU A 463 -12.60 20.18 -21.46
C LEU A 463 -14.09 20.57 -21.39
N GLY A 464 -14.45 21.57 -20.57
CA GLY A 464 -15.83 22.00 -20.38
C GLY A 464 -16.70 20.98 -19.64
N ILE A 465 -16.09 20.07 -18.85
CA ILE A 465 -16.82 19.08 -18.07
C ILE A 465 -17.32 19.73 -16.78
N GLY A 466 -18.63 19.80 -16.63
CA GLY A 466 -19.29 20.37 -15.46
C GLY A 466 -19.03 19.56 -14.19
N THR A 467 -19.00 20.25 -13.07
CA THR A 467 -18.83 19.67 -11.73
C THR A 467 -19.97 20.07 -10.82
N HIS A 468 -20.20 19.28 -9.78
CA HIS A 468 -21.26 19.53 -8.82
C HIS A 468 -20.75 20.35 -7.64
N PHE A 469 -21.61 21.23 -7.10
CA PHE A 469 -21.30 21.87 -5.83
C PHE A 469 -21.16 20.81 -4.72
N PRO A 470 -20.18 20.91 -3.84
CA PRO A 470 -19.20 21.97 -3.64
C PRO A 470 -17.89 21.83 -4.44
N TYR A 471 -17.78 20.88 -5.33
CA TYR A 471 -16.57 20.59 -6.13
C TYR A 471 -16.53 21.38 -7.45
N THR A 472 -17.26 22.50 -7.52
CA THR A 472 -17.24 23.36 -8.70
C THR A 472 -15.83 23.83 -9.01
N VAL A 473 -15.39 23.56 -10.24
CA VAL A 473 -14.10 24.04 -10.73
C VAL A 473 -14.32 25.40 -11.38
N ASP A 474 -13.70 26.42 -10.84
CA ASP A 474 -13.61 27.75 -11.43
C ASP A 474 -12.16 28.05 -11.87
N GLU A 475 -11.96 29.18 -12.48
CA GLU A 475 -10.65 29.63 -12.94
C GLU A 475 -9.65 29.73 -11.78
N TYR A 476 -10.11 30.05 -10.60
CA TYR A 476 -9.30 30.18 -9.39
C TYR A 476 -8.87 28.81 -8.85
N ASN A 477 -9.76 27.84 -8.82
CA ASN A 477 -9.43 26.48 -8.38
C ASN A 477 -8.58 25.73 -9.41
N SER A 478 -8.76 26.03 -10.70
CA SER A 478 -7.91 25.45 -11.76
C SER A 478 -6.47 25.95 -11.71
N ALA A 479 -6.26 27.18 -11.20
CA ALA A 479 -4.92 27.76 -11.01
C ALA A 479 -4.13 27.10 -9.87
N GLY A 480 -4.82 26.50 -8.89
CA GLY A 480 -4.18 25.78 -7.77
C GLY A 480 -3.47 24.48 -8.18
N VAL A 481 -3.78 23.97 -9.36
CA VAL A 481 -2.98 22.90 -10.02
C VAL A 481 -1.99 23.59 -10.97
N ASN A 482 -1.24 24.56 -10.50
CA ASN A 482 -0.05 24.99 -11.20
C ASN A 482 0.91 23.82 -11.25
N LEU A 483 0.86 23.07 -12.35
CA LEU A 483 1.98 22.32 -12.84
C LEU A 483 3.16 23.31 -12.87
N ALA A 484 3.90 23.34 -11.75
CA ALA A 484 5.14 24.07 -11.57
C ALA A 484 5.20 25.38 -12.39
N GLY A 485 4.48 26.43 -11.96
CA GLY A 485 4.79 27.76 -12.45
C GLY A 485 6.26 28.01 -12.21
N ASP A 486 7.02 28.31 -13.25
CA ASP A 486 8.38 28.87 -13.31
C ASP A 486 9.51 28.29 -12.41
N VAL A 487 9.26 27.33 -11.53
CA VAL A 487 10.29 26.66 -10.76
C VAL A 487 10.96 25.63 -11.65
N LYS A 488 12.18 25.90 -12.12
CA LYS A 488 13.02 24.88 -12.75
C LYS A 488 13.13 23.69 -11.82
N VAL A 489 12.53 22.57 -12.20
CA VAL A 489 12.57 21.33 -11.44
C VAL A 489 13.99 20.77 -11.55
N ASP A 490 14.77 20.89 -10.50
CA ASP A 490 16.08 20.24 -10.44
C ASP A 490 15.91 18.74 -10.15
N MET A 491 15.89 17.95 -11.21
CA MET A 491 15.78 16.50 -11.13
C MET A 491 16.93 15.85 -10.38
N ALA A 492 18.16 16.40 -10.47
CA ALA A 492 19.30 15.87 -9.75
C ALA A 492 19.13 16.07 -8.23
N TYR A 493 18.66 17.24 -7.83
CA TYR A 493 18.37 17.54 -6.43
C TYR A 493 17.24 16.66 -5.89
N ARG A 494 16.17 16.42 -6.67
CA ARG A 494 15.07 15.51 -6.27
C ARG A 494 15.53 14.07 -6.11
N LEU A 495 16.39 13.58 -7.01
CA LEU A 495 16.97 12.24 -6.87
C LEU A 495 17.89 12.16 -5.63
N TYR A 496 18.66 13.21 -5.40
CA TYR A 496 19.51 13.32 -4.20
C TYR A 496 18.66 13.25 -2.92
N GLN A 497 17.57 14.02 -2.84
CA GLN A 497 16.66 13.98 -1.70
C GLN A 497 16.00 12.60 -1.55
N LEU A 498 15.53 12.00 -2.64
CA LEU A 498 14.83 10.72 -2.59
C LEU A 498 15.70 9.58 -2.01
N PHE A 499 16.97 9.51 -2.42
CA PHE A 499 17.86 8.38 -2.08
C PHE A 499 18.84 8.66 -0.94
N ILE A 500 19.25 9.89 -0.73
CA ILE A 500 20.39 10.21 0.13
C ILE A 500 20.01 11.14 1.27
N ALA A 501 19.37 12.26 0.99
CA ALA A 501 19.17 13.33 1.96
C ALA A 501 17.75 13.91 1.89
N PRO A 502 16.76 13.29 2.56
CA PRO A 502 15.43 13.89 2.73
C PRO A 502 15.51 15.30 3.32
N THR A 503 14.53 16.14 2.99
CA THR A 503 14.46 17.52 3.49
C THR A 503 14.41 17.59 5.02
N LYS A 504 14.89 18.70 5.58
CA LYS A 504 15.08 18.87 7.03
C LYS A 504 13.77 18.86 7.83
N GLU A 505 12.67 19.28 7.21
CA GLU A 505 11.41 19.60 7.89
C GLU A 505 10.28 18.60 7.57
N GLU A 506 10.54 17.58 6.76
CA GLU A 506 9.51 16.68 6.30
C GLU A 506 9.77 15.24 6.72
N HIS A 507 8.68 14.49 6.93
CA HIS A 507 8.72 13.07 7.28
C HIS A 507 9.01 12.15 6.08
N ILE A 508 9.59 12.67 5.00
CA ILE A 508 9.88 11.95 3.74
C ILE A 508 10.75 10.73 3.99
N TYR A 509 11.60 10.75 5.01
CA TYR A 509 12.43 9.60 5.37
C TYR A 509 11.62 8.33 5.72
N ILE A 510 10.33 8.46 6.12
CA ILE A 510 9.43 7.33 6.39
C ILE A 510 9.24 6.48 5.14
N ALA A 511 9.13 7.12 3.98
CA ALA A 511 8.96 6.46 2.69
C ALA A 511 10.26 6.42 1.86
N SER A 512 11.42 6.61 2.48
CA SER A 512 12.71 6.59 1.78
C SER A 512 13.04 5.19 1.24
N PRO A 513 13.49 5.07 -0.02
CA PRO A 513 14.10 3.84 -0.54
C PRO A 513 15.46 3.55 0.08
N THR A 514 16.08 4.53 0.72
CA THR A 514 17.43 4.55 1.28
C THR A 514 18.55 4.36 0.25
N VAL A 515 19.77 4.54 0.70
CA VAL A 515 20.99 4.28 -0.12
C VAL A 515 21.12 2.82 -0.56
N LEU A 516 20.38 1.89 0.08
CA LEU A 516 20.33 0.49 -0.32
C LEU A 516 19.89 0.37 -1.78
N LEU A 517 18.79 1.03 -2.15
CA LEU A 517 18.27 0.98 -3.52
C LEU A 517 19.25 1.62 -4.52
N LEU A 518 19.94 2.69 -4.13
CA LEU A 518 20.94 3.32 -4.99
C LEU A 518 22.09 2.35 -5.30
N VAL A 519 22.61 1.65 -4.28
CA VAL A 519 23.65 0.64 -4.47
C VAL A 519 23.15 -0.54 -5.31
N LEU A 520 21.90 -0.95 -5.12
CA LEU A 520 21.28 -2.00 -5.95
C LEU A 520 21.12 -1.54 -7.42
N ILE A 521 20.78 -0.28 -7.69
CA ILE A 521 20.72 0.27 -9.05
C ILE A 521 22.11 0.21 -9.71
N VAL A 522 23.15 0.67 -9.02
CA VAL A 522 24.53 0.61 -9.54
C VAL A 522 24.95 -0.82 -9.84
N LEU A 523 24.68 -1.74 -8.92
CA LEU A 523 24.91 -3.17 -9.11
C LEU A 523 24.14 -3.72 -10.31
N GLY A 524 22.87 -3.38 -10.41
CA GLY A 524 22.02 -3.81 -11.51
C GLY A 524 22.55 -3.38 -12.88
N ILE A 525 23.05 -2.15 -12.99
CA ILE A 525 23.68 -1.63 -14.21
C ILE A 525 24.95 -2.43 -14.55
N ILE A 526 25.84 -2.63 -13.56
CA ILE A 526 27.07 -3.39 -13.74
C ILE A 526 26.77 -4.82 -14.19
N TYR A 527 25.85 -5.51 -13.50
CA TYR A 527 25.47 -6.88 -13.88
C TYR A 527 24.74 -6.96 -15.22
N ALA A 528 23.92 -5.97 -15.60
CA ALA A 528 23.29 -5.93 -16.90
C ALA A 528 24.32 -5.84 -18.05
N ILE A 529 25.38 -5.07 -17.84
CA ILE A 529 26.50 -4.96 -18.80
C ILE A 529 27.25 -6.31 -18.91
N ILE A 530 27.60 -6.93 -17.76
CA ILE A 530 28.28 -8.21 -17.73
C ILE A 530 27.41 -9.32 -18.35
N TYR A 531 26.13 -9.40 -17.97
CA TYR A 531 25.20 -10.41 -18.45
C TYR A 531 24.99 -10.31 -19.99
N ARG A 532 24.96 -9.10 -20.53
CA ARG A 532 24.86 -8.90 -21.98
C ARG A 532 26.08 -9.46 -22.71
N TYR A 533 27.24 -9.46 -22.05
CA TYR A 533 28.49 -9.95 -22.62
C TYR A 533 28.61 -11.47 -22.59
N GLU A 534 28.12 -12.14 -21.50
CA GLU A 534 28.33 -13.56 -21.27
C GLU A 534 27.24 -14.50 -21.81
N ASN A 535 25.98 -14.05 -21.87
CA ASN A 535 24.84 -14.96 -22.15
C ASN A 535 24.16 -14.72 -23.51
N LYS A 536 24.46 -15.60 -24.48
CA LYS A 536 23.89 -15.47 -25.85
C LYS A 536 22.53 -16.16 -26.09
N ASP A 537 22.04 -17.18 -25.35
CA ASP A 537 21.10 -18.09 -26.04
C ASP A 537 19.77 -18.57 -25.40
N ARG A 538 19.41 -18.45 -24.16
CA ARG A 538 18.15 -19.15 -23.76
C ARG A 538 17.10 -18.44 -22.87
N GLU A 539 17.42 -17.43 -22.15
CA GLU A 539 16.42 -16.69 -21.32
C GLU A 539 15.99 -15.35 -21.95
N ARG A 540 16.32 -15.18 -23.22
CA ARG A 540 16.23 -13.92 -23.98
C ARG A 540 14.83 -13.29 -23.98
N SER A 541 13.77 -14.09 -23.95
CA SER A 541 12.38 -13.61 -24.09
C SER A 541 11.87 -12.94 -22.81
N LEU A 542 12.07 -13.59 -21.65
CA LEU A 542 11.66 -13.04 -20.36
C LEU A 542 12.53 -11.82 -19.98
N TYR A 543 13.84 -11.92 -20.21
CA TYR A 543 14.75 -10.80 -19.99
C TYR A 543 14.39 -9.57 -20.83
N LYS A 544 14.01 -9.76 -22.10
CA LYS A 544 13.52 -8.66 -22.93
C LYS A 544 12.29 -8.00 -22.36
N TYR A 545 11.32 -8.78 -21.88
CA TYR A 545 10.12 -8.23 -21.24
C TYR A 545 10.48 -7.42 -19.99
N LEU A 546 11.31 -7.98 -19.11
CA LEU A 546 11.71 -7.31 -17.87
C LEU A 546 12.51 -6.02 -18.14
N MET A 547 13.33 -5.98 -19.19
CA MET A 547 14.03 -4.76 -19.62
C MET A 547 13.06 -3.70 -20.14
N ILE A 548 12.11 -4.08 -21.01
CA ILE A 548 11.08 -3.16 -21.51
C ILE A 548 10.25 -2.61 -20.36
N LEU A 549 9.83 -3.49 -19.42
CA LEU A 549 9.10 -3.13 -18.22
C LEU A 549 9.91 -2.16 -17.34
N PHE A 550 11.18 -2.46 -17.11
CA PHE A 550 12.04 -1.61 -16.30
C PHE A 550 12.19 -0.21 -16.91
N ILE A 551 12.42 -0.13 -18.22
CA ILE A 551 12.49 1.16 -18.93
C ILE A 551 11.17 1.92 -18.82
N ALA A 552 10.03 1.26 -19.07
CA ALA A 552 8.72 1.90 -19.01
C ALA A 552 8.40 2.44 -17.58
N VAL A 553 8.66 1.64 -16.55
CA VAL A 553 8.43 2.06 -15.15
C VAL A 553 9.43 3.13 -14.70
N THR A 554 10.68 3.07 -15.16
CA THR A 554 11.67 4.14 -14.90
C THR A 554 11.22 5.45 -15.53
N THR A 555 10.71 5.42 -16.78
CA THR A 555 10.17 6.60 -17.45
C THR A 555 8.96 7.15 -16.70
N ALA A 556 8.02 6.29 -16.26
CA ALA A 556 6.89 6.70 -15.44
C ALA A 556 7.34 7.30 -14.10
N SER A 557 8.38 6.74 -13.48
CA SER A 557 8.94 7.27 -12.22
C SER A 557 9.59 8.64 -12.42
N ALA A 558 10.30 8.84 -13.53
CA ALA A 558 10.90 10.14 -13.87
C ALA A 558 9.81 11.21 -14.11
N LEU A 559 8.74 10.84 -14.83
CA LEU A 559 7.58 11.72 -15.04
C LEU A 559 6.89 12.04 -13.70
N GLY A 560 6.67 11.02 -12.86
CA GLY A 560 6.10 11.23 -11.53
C GLY A 560 6.95 12.15 -10.66
N LEU A 561 8.26 11.94 -10.63
CA LEU A 561 9.20 12.78 -9.87
C LEU A 561 9.25 14.22 -10.40
N TYR A 562 9.04 14.42 -11.70
CA TYR A 562 8.91 15.75 -12.28
C TYR A 562 7.59 16.44 -11.89
N MET A 563 6.47 15.71 -11.90
CA MET A 563 5.13 16.28 -11.71
C MET A 563 4.71 16.46 -10.26
N ILE A 564 5.24 15.64 -9.33
CA ILE A 564 4.86 15.65 -7.91
C ILE A 564 5.70 16.70 -7.18
N HIS A 565 5.05 17.59 -6.42
CA HIS A 565 5.77 18.61 -5.64
C HIS A 565 6.56 18.02 -4.46
N GLN A 566 6.02 17.02 -3.79
CA GLN A 566 6.67 16.32 -2.68
C GLN A 566 7.44 15.10 -3.17
N ILE A 567 8.66 14.93 -2.63
CA ILE A 567 9.56 13.82 -3.01
C ILE A 567 9.31 12.66 -2.06
N ASP A 568 8.11 12.08 -2.13
CA ASP A 568 7.71 10.99 -1.26
C ASP A 568 7.86 9.64 -1.98
N GLY A 569 8.70 8.75 -1.42
CA GLY A 569 9.06 7.49 -2.06
C GLY A 569 7.91 6.49 -2.20
N ASN A 570 6.80 6.66 -1.46
CA ASN A 570 5.62 5.80 -1.59
C ASN A 570 5.02 5.81 -3.00
N TYR A 571 5.23 6.87 -3.78
CA TYR A 571 4.80 6.93 -5.18
C TYR A 571 5.61 6.02 -6.11
N PHE A 572 6.82 5.61 -5.73
CA PHE A 572 7.78 4.90 -6.58
C PHE A 572 8.03 3.44 -6.17
N ILE A 573 7.21 2.88 -5.28
CA ILE A 573 7.43 1.54 -4.70
C ILE A 573 7.46 0.42 -5.75
N LEU A 574 6.73 0.55 -6.87
CA LEU A 574 6.83 -0.40 -7.99
C LEU A 574 8.22 -0.40 -8.61
N PHE A 575 8.80 0.79 -8.85
CA PHE A 575 10.16 0.92 -9.36
C PHE A 575 11.17 0.27 -8.40
N PHE A 576 11.04 0.51 -7.10
CA PHE A 576 11.93 -0.08 -6.09
C PHE A 576 11.85 -1.61 -6.08
N CYS A 577 10.65 -2.18 -6.12
CA CYS A 577 10.47 -3.63 -6.24
C CYS A 577 11.12 -4.19 -7.52
N LEU A 578 10.98 -3.50 -8.65
CA LEU A 578 11.59 -3.95 -9.92
C LEU A 578 13.12 -3.86 -9.90
N VAL A 579 13.70 -2.86 -9.25
CA VAL A 579 15.17 -2.81 -9.02
C VAL A 579 15.62 -4.04 -8.26
N ILE A 580 14.97 -4.34 -7.13
CA ILE A 580 15.29 -5.49 -6.27
C ILE A 580 15.17 -6.81 -7.07
N ILE A 581 14.06 -7.02 -7.76
CA ILE A 581 13.81 -8.23 -8.54
C ILE A 581 14.86 -8.38 -9.64
N ASN A 582 15.12 -7.32 -10.42
CA ASN A 582 16.08 -7.37 -11.52
C ASN A 582 17.50 -7.68 -11.06
N VAL A 583 17.95 -7.05 -9.96
CA VAL A 583 19.28 -7.35 -9.39
C VAL A 583 19.37 -8.81 -8.97
N CYS A 584 18.36 -9.33 -8.26
CA CYS A 584 18.33 -10.73 -7.85
C CYS A 584 18.21 -11.72 -9.04
N LEU A 585 17.68 -11.28 -10.17
CA LEU A 585 17.65 -12.08 -11.40
C LEU A 585 18.96 -12.04 -12.18
N LEU A 586 19.70 -10.95 -12.15
CA LEU A 586 20.96 -10.81 -12.85
C LEU A 586 22.12 -11.52 -12.14
N ILE A 587 22.08 -11.58 -10.81
CA ILE A 587 23.15 -12.22 -10.02
C ILE A 587 23.04 -13.75 -10.09
N GLU A 588 24.16 -14.46 -10.00
CA GLU A 588 24.21 -15.91 -9.87
C GLU A 588 23.95 -16.35 -8.41
N SER A 589 23.43 -17.58 -8.24
CA SER A 589 23.13 -18.12 -6.90
C SER A 589 24.37 -18.18 -5.99
N ASP A 590 25.53 -18.42 -6.56
CA ASP A 590 26.81 -18.51 -5.83
C ASP A 590 27.34 -17.12 -5.43
N ASP A 591 26.95 -16.08 -6.15
CA ASP A 591 27.34 -14.68 -5.88
C ASP A 591 26.45 -13.97 -4.83
N VAL A 592 25.38 -14.61 -4.37
CA VAL A 592 24.44 -14.07 -3.37
C VAL A 592 25.18 -13.60 -2.11
N LYS A 593 26.15 -14.37 -1.64
CA LYS A 593 26.99 -13.97 -0.48
C LYS A 593 27.76 -12.69 -0.76
N GLY A 594 28.31 -12.55 -1.96
CA GLY A 594 29.01 -11.32 -2.40
C GLY A 594 28.07 -10.11 -2.41
N LEU A 595 26.86 -10.26 -2.96
CA LEU A 595 25.83 -9.23 -2.95
C LEU A 595 25.52 -8.76 -1.53
N LEU A 596 25.22 -9.69 -0.61
CA LEU A 596 24.91 -9.38 0.78
C LEU A 596 26.10 -8.68 1.48
N THR A 597 27.34 -9.15 1.22
CA THR A 597 28.52 -8.47 1.75
C THR A 597 28.66 -7.04 1.23
N ALA A 598 28.48 -6.83 -0.07
CA ALA A 598 28.58 -5.50 -0.68
C ALA A 598 27.49 -4.53 -0.15
N THR A 599 26.31 -5.03 0.15
CA THR A 599 25.17 -4.22 0.64
C THR A 599 25.08 -4.12 2.16
N THR A 600 25.94 -4.80 2.92
CA THR A 600 25.89 -4.83 4.40
C THR A 600 25.77 -3.44 5.06
N PRO A 601 26.56 -2.42 4.72
CA PRO A 601 26.42 -1.09 5.32
C PRO A 601 25.06 -0.46 5.04
N CYS A 602 24.56 -0.63 3.82
CA CYS A 602 23.26 -0.11 3.41
C CYS A 602 22.09 -0.85 4.09
N ILE A 603 22.24 -2.15 4.36
CA ILE A 603 21.28 -2.95 5.14
C ILE A 603 21.17 -2.41 6.56
N PHE A 604 22.32 -2.17 7.23
CA PHE A 604 22.32 -1.58 8.58
C PHE A 604 21.70 -0.19 8.57
N PHE A 605 22.01 0.64 7.59
CA PHE A 605 21.40 1.95 7.45
C PHE A 605 19.88 1.86 7.26
N ALA A 606 19.39 1.00 6.37
CA ALA A 606 17.97 0.80 6.15
C ALA A 606 17.23 0.32 7.42
N ILE A 607 17.82 -0.62 8.16
CA ILE A 607 17.29 -1.10 9.45
C ILE A 607 17.27 0.03 10.49
N THR A 608 18.29 0.89 10.52
CA THR A 608 18.32 2.06 11.40
C THR A 608 17.18 3.01 11.07
N VAL A 609 17.00 3.36 9.80
CA VAL A 609 15.87 4.19 9.35
C VAL A 609 14.55 3.55 9.75
N LEU A 610 14.33 2.26 9.50
CA LEU A 610 13.12 1.53 9.91
C LEU A 610 12.87 1.58 11.42
N SER A 611 13.92 1.50 12.23
CA SER A 611 13.80 1.55 13.69
C SER A 611 13.43 2.94 14.19
N VAL A 612 13.88 4.00 13.49
CA VAL A 612 13.59 5.39 13.85
C VAL A 612 12.26 5.90 13.28
N THR A 613 11.79 5.36 12.16
CA THR A 613 10.62 5.87 11.44
C THR A 613 9.28 5.72 12.16
N ASN A 614 9.22 6.14 13.38
CA ASN A 614 7.98 6.11 14.16
C ASN A 614 7.85 7.33 15.08
N TRP A 615 7.95 8.49 14.51
CA TRP A 615 7.82 9.75 15.22
C TRP A 615 6.51 9.93 15.99
N ALA A 616 5.42 9.37 15.49
CA ALA A 616 4.11 9.52 16.12
C ALA A 616 3.78 8.42 17.15
N GLY A 617 4.52 7.31 17.16
CA GLY A 617 4.05 6.12 17.84
C GLY A 617 5.10 5.23 18.50
N VAL A 618 6.35 5.69 18.68
CA VAL A 618 7.40 4.89 19.34
C VAL A 618 6.89 4.37 20.70
N LYS A 619 6.14 5.17 21.44
CA LYS A 619 5.49 4.74 22.69
C LYS A 619 4.49 3.60 22.48
N GLY A 620 3.83 3.54 21.32
CA GLY A 620 2.89 2.47 20.98
C GLY A 620 3.57 1.11 20.78
N LEU A 621 4.84 1.06 20.42
CA LEU A 621 5.61 -0.17 20.26
C LEU A 621 6.00 -0.80 21.60
N THR A 622 5.84 -0.11 22.71
CA THR A 622 6.13 -0.66 24.04
C THR A 622 5.13 -1.79 24.35
N PRO A 623 5.62 -3.00 24.69
CA PRO A 623 4.76 -4.09 25.13
C PRO A 623 3.82 -3.66 26.26
N ALA A 624 2.57 -4.14 26.22
CA ALA A 624 1.52 -3.68 27.15
C ALA A 624 1.91 -3.67 28.64
N PRO A 625 2.51 -4.74 29.21
CA PRO A 625 2.89 -4.76 30.62
C PRO A 625 3.94 -3.71 30.97
N ILE A 626 4.85 -3.43 30.06
CA ILE A 626 5.93 -2.46 30.26
C ILE A 626 5.41 -1.03 30.11
N ALA A 627 4.38 -0.83 29.27
CA ALA A 627 3.70 0.45 29.13
C ALA A 627 2.69 0.73 30.25
N GLY A 628 2.57 -0.14 31.24
CA GLY A 628 1.56 -0.02 32.32
C GLY A 628 0.12 -0.25 31.85
N ARG A 629 -0.07 -0.96 30.71
CA ARG A 629 -1.38 -1.28 30.15
C ARG A 629 -1.79 -2.69 30.52
N GLU A 630 -3.08 -2.89 30.73
CA GLU A 630 -3.65 -4.22 30.91
C GLU A 630 -3.67 -5.00 29.58
N PHE A 631 -3.69 -6.33 29.67
CA PHE A 631 -3.91 -7.17 28.51
C PHE A 631 -5.36 -7.03 28.01
N GLY A 632 -5.54 -6.62 26.78
CA GLY A 632 -6.84 -6.42 26.16
C GLY A 632 -6.72 -5.89 24.73
N PHE A 633 -7.79 -5.28 24.26
CA PHE A 633 -7.72 -4.50 23.03
C PHE A 633 -7.04 -3.16 23.33
N TYR A 634 -6.00 -2.86 22.55
CA TYR A 634 -5.43 -1.53 22.61
C TYR A 634 -6.40 -0.53 21.99
N ASN A 635 -6.86 0.40 22.80
CA ASN A 635 -7.74 1.46 22.38
C ASN A 635 -6.92 2.75 22.19
N HIS A 636 -6.64 3.10 20.96
CA HIS A 636 -5.88 4.31 20.61
C HIS A 636 -6.63 5.57 21.05
N HIS A 637 -7.95 5.54 20.98
CA HIS A 637 -8.82 6.63 21.37
C HIS A 637 -8.68 6.95 22.88
N ASP A 638 -8.84 5.94 23.76
CA ASP A 638 -8.70 6.14 25.20
C ASP A 638 -7.32 6.69 25.56
N ARG A 639 -6.27 6.14 24.96
CA ARG A 639 -4.92 6.65 25.18
C ARG A 639 -4.77 8.10 24.73
N LYS A 640 -5.38 8.50 23.60
CA LYS A 640 -5.31 9.88 23.14
C LYS A 640 -6.06 10.80 24.09
N LEU A 641 -7.23 10.39 24.59
CA LEU A 641 -7.96 11.11 25.62
C LEU A 641 -7.11 11.29 26.90
N ASP A 642 -6.40 10.27 27.32
CA ASP A 642 -5.52 10.34 28.51
C ASP A 642 -4.35 11.33 28.29
N THR A 643 -3.77 11.35 27.06
CA THR A 643 -2.68 12.30 26.74
C THR A 643 -3.16 13.74 26.63
N LEU A 644 -4.47 13.98 26.54
CA LEU A 644 -5.10 15.29 26.44
C LEU A 644 -5.68 15.77 27.77
N GLU A 645 -5.30 15.17 28.89
CA GLU A 645 -5.71 15.63 30.20
C GLU A 645 -5.30 17.11 30.39
N GLY A 646 -6.29 17.95 30.68
CA GLY A 646 -6.10 19.41 30.79
C GLY A 646 -6.03 20.17 29.47
N ASN A 647 -6.29 19.52 28.32
CA ASN A 647 -6.38 20.17 27.02
C ASN A 647 -7.84 20.41 26.63
N ASP A 648 -8.12 21.57 26.07
CA ASP A 648 -9.47 22.00 25.65
C ASP A 648 -10.14 21.03 24.69
N PHE A 649 -9.39 20.39 23.79
CA PHE A 649 -9.94 19.41 22.84
C PHE A 649 -10.52 18.16 23.50
N ARG A 650 -10.06 17.80 24.70
CA ARG A 650 -10.67 16.71 25.48
C ARG A 650 -12.08 17.09 25.92
N GLU A 651 -12.25 18.31 26.43
CA GLU A 651 -13.55 18.82 26.85
C GLU A 651 -14.50 19.01 25.66
N VAL A 652 -14.00 19.56 24.55
CA VAL A 652 -14.73 19.65 23.27
C VAL A 652 -15.27 18.30 22.83
N TYR A 653 -14.44 17.25 22.86
CA TYR A 653 -14.86 15.90 22.50
C TYR A 653 -16.02 15.42 23.39
N TYR A 654 -15.91 15.57 24.70
CA TYR A 654 -16.97 15.16 25.63
C TYR A 654 -18.28 15.94 25.42
N ASP A 655 -18.19 17.22 25.12
CA ASP A 655 -19.40 18.02 24.90
C ASP A 655 -20.06 17.69 23.55
N LEU A 656 -19.29 17.51 22.46
CA LEU A 656 -19.84 17.04 21.19
C LEU A 656 -20.48 15.65 21.33
N THR A 657 -19.86 14.75 22.09
CA THR A 657 -20.44 13.43 22.35
C THR A 657 -21.76 13.51 23.11
N LYS A 658 -21.88 14.41 24.10
CA LYS A 658 -23.13 14.65 24.84
C LYS A 658 -24.26 15.20 23.96
N LEU A 659 -23.92 15.92 22.89
CA LEU A 659 -24.88 16.44 21.93
C LEU A 659 -25.42 15.38 20.96
N GLY A 660 -24.96 14.12 21.05
CA GLY A 660 -25.46 13.02 20.23
C GLY A 660 -24.79 12.90 18.86
N ASP A 661 -23.51 13.22 18.77
CA ASP A 661 -22.70 13.14 17.54
C ASP A 661 -23.18 14.08 16.43
N PRO A 662 -23.22 15.41 16.69
CA PRO A 662 -23.60 16.38 15.67
C PRO A 662 -22.52 16.48 14.57
N ARG A 663 -22.94 16.88 13.38
CA ARG A 663 -22.00 17.19 12.30
C ARG A 663 -21.27 18.48 12.62
N THR A 664 -19.99 18.39 12.92
CA THR A 664 -19.16 19.51 13.36
C THR A 664 -18.09 19.82 12.33
N LEU A 665 -17.99 21.11 11.94
CA LEU A 665 -16.88 21.61 11.14
C LEU A 665 -15.76 22.04 12.08
N LEU A 666 -14.54 21.53 11.86
CA LEU A 666 -13.35 21.92 12.59
C LEU A 666 -12.53 22.94 11.79
N MET A 667 -12.23 24.05 12.42
CA MET A 667 -11.30 25.09 11.95
C MET A 667 -10.11 25.14 12.90
N SER A 668 -9.15 24.26 12.68
CA SER A 668 -7.93 24.12 13.50
C SER A 668 -6.86 23.46 12.66
N ASP A 669 -5.62 23.82 12.90
CA ASP A 669 -4.43 23.12 12.36
C ASP A 669 -4.02 21.94 13.26
N ASP A 670 -4.57 21.84 14.47
CA ASP A 670 -4.32 20.73 15.37
C ASP A 670 -5.09 19.46 14.93
N ASN A 671 -4.33 18.45 14.54
CA ASN A 671 -4.88 17.15 14.16
C ASN A 671 -5.40 16.33 15.35
N THR A 672 -5.27 16.82 16.56
CA THR A 672 -5.65 16.10 17.78
C THR A 672 -7.13 15.75 17.78
N LEU A 673 -8.01 16.70 17.43
CA LEU A 673 -9.44 16.42 17.38
C LEU A 673 -9.80 15.40 16.28
N LEU A 674 -9.09 15.38 15.15
CA LEU A 674 -9.26 14.35 14.14
C LEU A 674 -8.88 12.96 14.66
N HIS A 675 -7.84 12.85 15.48
CA HIS A 675 -7.46 11.59 16.12
C HIS A 675 -8.50 11.10 17.14
N LEU A 676 -9.18 12.02 17.81
CA LEU A 676 -10.28 11.70 18.72
C LEU A 676 -11.57 11.33 17.98
N CYS A 677 -11.74 11.82 16.75
CA CYS A 677 -13.00 11.74 16.01
C CYS A 677 -13.14 10.45 15.18
N LEU A 678 -12.67 9.30 15.70
CA LEU A 678 -12.97 8.00 15.09
C LEU A 678 -14.43 7.57 15.31
N ASP A 679 -15.13 8.20 16.23
CA ASP A 679 -16.49 7.87 16.65
C ASP A 679 -17.46 9.05 16.61
N ILE A 680 -17.00 10.26 16.29
CA ILE A 680 -17.86 11.46 16.08
C ILE A 680 -17.64 12.06 14.67
N ARG A 681 -18.66 12.74 14.16
CA ARG A 681 -18.69 13.31 12.81
C ARG A 681 -18.07 14.70 12.76
N VAL A 682 -16.75 14.76 12.77
CA VAL A 682 -15.99 16.01 12.59
C VAL A 682 -15.41 16.08 11.20
N TYR A 683 -15.61 17.18 10.54
CA TYR A 683 -15.08 17.50 9.21
C TYR A 683 -14.04 18.60 9.34
N ALA A 684 -12.87 18.41 8.76
CA ALA A 684 -11.82 19.41 8.66
C ALA A 684 -11.59 19.79 7.21
N ASP A 685 -10.75 20.79 6.97
CA ASP A 685 -10.25 21.15 5.64
C ASP A 685 -11.23 21.86 4.70
N VAL A 686 -12.14 22.60 5.23
CA VAL A 686 -13.02 23.48 4.44
C VAL A 686 -12.41 24.87 4.27
N VAL A 687 -11.70 25.31 5.32
CA VAL A 687 -11.06 26.66 5.36
C VAL A 687 -9.59 26.44 5.72
N GLY A 688 -8.67 27.04 5.00
CA GLY A 688 -7.23 26.89 5.26
C GLY A 688 -6.48 26.18 4.14
N SER A 689 -5.25 25.74 4.42
CA SER A 689 -4.28 25.23 3.43
C SER A 689 -4.65 23.92 2.72
N GLY A 690 -5.73 23.29 3.03
CA GLY A 690 -6.19 22.05 2.38
C GLY A 690 -7.64 22.11 1.91
N GLY A 691 -8.33 23.24 2.14
CA GLY A 691 -9.74 23.38 1.86
C GLY A 691 -10.08 23.74 0.42
N ASN A 692 -11.34 23.55 0.06
CA ASN A 692 -11.85 24.01 -1.22
C ASN A 692 -12.09 25.52 -1.16
N VAL A 693 -11.22 26.30 -1.80
CA VAL A 693 -11.26 27.77 -1.76
C VAL A 693 -12.57 28.35 -2.30
N ALA A 694 -13.24 27.66 -3.24
CA ALA A 694 -14.52 28.13 -3.77
C ALA A 694 -15.61 28.19 -2.70
N ILE A 695 -15.60 27.36 -1.70
CA ILE A 695 -16.58 27.33 -0.61
C ILE A 695 -16.46 28.55 0.29
N VAL A 696 -15.26 29.00 0.54
CA VAL A 696 -14.96 30.12 1.45
C VAL A 696 -14.66 31.41 0.69
N LYS A 697 -14.93 31.45 -0.61
CA LYS A 697 -14.73 32.65 -1.43
C LYS A 697 -15.69 33.78 -1.03
N THR A 698 -16.92 33.42 -0.70
CA THR A 698 -17.95 34.34 -0.21
C THR A 698 -18.68 33.73 0.99
N LEU A 699 -19.25 34.60 1.81
CA LEU A 699 -20.09 34.20 2.94
C LEU A 699 -21.28 33.34 2.47
N ASP A 700 -21.91 33.69 1.35
CA ASP A 700 -23.05 32.95 0.79
C ASP A 700 -22.65 31.54 0.37
N ASN A 701 -21.49 31.36 -0.26
CA ASN A 701 -20.98 30.03 -0.60
C ASN A 701 -20.70 29.20 0.65
N PHE A 702 -20.17 29.82 1.70
CA PHE A 702 -19.91 29.11 2.96
C PHE A 702 -21.22 28.70 3.64
N LYS A 703 -22.20 29.58 3.74
CA LYS A 703 -23.55 29.26 4.25
C LYS A 703 -24.22 28.18 3.43
N ARG A 704 -24.13 28.23 2.10
CA ARG A 704 -24.63 27.21 1.19
C ARG A 704 -23.95 25.87 1.46
N TYR A 705 -22.64 25.86 1.75
CA TYR A 705 -21.89 24.65 2.11
C TYR A 705 -22.36 24.09 3.46
N LEU A 706 -22.47 24.91 4.49
CA LEU A 706 -22.94 24.43 5.80
C LEU A 706 -24.32 23.75 5.69
N LYS A 707 -25.21 24.33 4.89
CA LYS A 707 -26.54 23.77 4.61
C LYS A 707 -26.43 22.44 3.83
N PHE A 708 -25.62 22.39 2.78
CA PHE A 708 -25.37 21.19 1.98
C PHE A 708 -24.79 20.05 2.82
N ALA A 709 -23.82 20.35 3.66
CA ALA A 709 -23.15 19.38 4.52
C ALA A 709 -23.96 19.01 5.77
N GLY A 710 -25.03 19.79 6.09
CA GLY A 710 -25.81 19.62 7.30
C GLY A 710 -24.97 19.88 8.55
N ILE A 711 -24.06 20.86 8.50
CA ILE A 711 -23.22 21.23 9.64
C ILE A 711 -24.08 21.89 10.71
N GLU A 712 -24.02 21.33 11.93
CA GLU A 712 -24.77 21.79 13.10
C GLU A 712 -23.92 22.65 14.02
N TYR A 713 -22.61 22.37 14.07
CA TYR A 713 -21.67 23.11 14.91
C TYR A 713 -20.38 23.42 14.17
N ILE A 714 -19.75 24.54 14.53
CA ILE A 714 -18.40 24.90 14.10
C ILE A 714 -17.52 24.98 15.33
N CYS A 715 -16.39 24.29 15.31
CA CYS A 715 -15.37 24.34 16.35
C CYS A 715 -14.16 25.10 15.79
N THR A 716 -13.74 26.17 16.45
CA THR A 716 -12.62 27.01 16.02
C THR A 716 -11.55 27.09 17.09
N GLU A 717 -10.30 27.14 16.68
CA GLU A 717 -9.14 27.42 17.51
C GLU A 717 -8.73 28.89 17.33
N GLU A 718 -8.44 29.61 18.42
CA GLU A 718 -8.10 31.05 18.35
C GLU A 718 -6.84 31.30 17.52
N ASN A 719 -5.79 30.47 17.71
CA ASN A 719 -4.57 30.59 16.94
C ASN A 719 -4.81 30.39 15.44
N TYR A 720 -5.65 29.41 15.06
CA TYR A 720 -6.02 29.17 13.67
C TYR A 720 -6.72 30.39 13.06
N LEU A 721 -7.68 30.99 13.76
CA LEU A 721 -8.36 32.18 13.27
C LEU A 721 -7.42 33.38 13.19
N ALA A 722 -6.43 33.49 14.08
CA ALA A 722 -5.41 34.55 14.02
C ALA A 722 -4.49 34.46 12.79
N GLU A 723 -4.25 33.25 12.31
CA GLU A 723 -3.39 32.97 11.14
C GLU A 723 -4.18 32.97 9.81
N HIS A 724 -5.52 32.86 9.87
CA HIS A 724 -6.38 32.71 8.70
C HIS A 724 -7.48 33.81 8.65
N ASP A 725 -7.12 35.02 8.22
CA ASP A 725 -8.02 36.19 8.15
C ASP A 725 -9.39 35.93 7.49
N ARG A 726 -9.38 35.07 6.43
CA ARG A 726 -10.62 34.74 5.72
C ARG A 726 -11.57 33.92 6.60
N ALA A 727 -11.05 32.95 7.33
CA ALA A 727 -11.83 32.15 8.26
C ALA A 727 -12.38 33.02 9.39
N LYS A 728 -11.54 33.89 9.95
CA LYS A 728 -11.90 34.83 10.99
C LYS A 728 -13.05 35.72 10.53
N ASN A 729 -12.92 36.41 9.38
CA ASN A 729 -13.93 37.28 8.84
C ASN A 729 -15.27 36.58 8.59
N ILE A 730 -15.25 35.33 8.10
CA ILE A 730 -16.49 34.57 7.89
C ILE A 730 -17.18 34.30 9.23
N ILE A 731 -16.45 33.88 10.27
CA ILE A 731 -17.03 33.65 11.60
C ILE A 731 -17.59 34.94 12.19
N GLU A 732 -16.85 36.03 12.10
CA GLU A 732 -17.30 37.36 12.61
C GLU A 732 -18.59 37.83 11.92
N PHE A 733 -18.66 37.79 10.57
CA PHE A 733 -19.88 38.14 9.82
C PHE A 733 -21.06 37.23 10.15
N MET A 734 -20.83 35.93 10.37
CA MET A 734 -21.91 35.03 10.74
C MET A 734 -22.40 35.20 12.18
N LEU A 735 -21.56 35.71 13.07
CA LEU A 735 -21.97 36.14 14.42
C LEU A 735 -22.76 37.41 14.38
N GLU A 736 -22.34 38.41 13.56
CA GLU A 736 -23.02 39.69 13.41
C GLU A 736 -24.42 39.56 12.79
N ASP A 737 -24.59 38.67 11.78
CA ASP A 737 -25.88 38.44 11.16
C ASP A 737 -26.77 37.42 11.88
N GLY A 738 -26.27 36.83 12.98
CA GLY A 738 -26.98 35.88 13.82
C GLY A 738 -27.06 34.46 13.26
N SER A 739 -26.37 34.15 12.15
CA SER A 739 -26.28 32.82 11.57
C SER A 739 -25.47 31.83 12.41
N LEU A 740 -24.62 32.36 13.29
CA LEU A 740 -23.90 31.61 14.33
C LEU A 740 -24.27 32.15 15.71
N GLU A 741 -24.26 31.24 16.67
CA GLU A 741 -24.42 31.56 18.09
C GLU A 741 -23.32 30.83 18.87
N GLU A 742 -22.64 31.53 19.76
CA GLU A 742 -21.65 30.90 20.61
C GLU A 742 -22.34 29.90 21.55
N TYR A 743 -21.99 28.63 21.43
CA TYR A 743 -22.53 27.57 22.27
C TYR A 743 -21.69 27.38 23.53
N LYS A 744 -20.34 27.32 23.37
CA LYS A 744 -19.43 27.18 24.48
C LYS A 744 -18.05 27.73 24.13
N SER A 745 -17.42 28.35 25.12
CA SER A 745 -16.06 28.87 25.03
C SER A 745 -15.15 28.16 26.04
N TYR A 746 -13.96 27.83 25.58
CA TYR A 746 -12.84 27.33 26.36
C TYR A 746 -11.71 28.35 26.29
N LYS A 747 -10.54 28.01 26.83
CA LYS A 747 -9.41 28.94 26.84
C LYS A 747 -8.97 29.32 25.40
N ASP A 748 -8.72 28.31 24.55
CA ASP A 748 -8.18 28.51 23.21
C ASP A 748 -9.12 27.99 22.10
N VAL A 749 -10.28 27.42 22.44
CA VAL A 749 -11.22 26.79 21.52
C VAL A 749 -12.63 27.28 21.76
N ARG A 750 -13.38 27.56 20.69
CA ARG A 750 -14.80 27.95 20.76
C ARG A 750 -15.68 27.05 19.92
N ILE A 751 -16.86 26.74 20.41
CA ILE A 751 -17.90 26.00 19.71
C ILE A 751 -19.06 26.95 19.40
N TYR A 752 -19.43 27.01 18.13
CA TYR A 752 -20.57 27.77 17.66
C TYR A 752 -21.66 26.84 17.14
N ARG A 753 -22.91 27.17 17.45
CA ARG A 753 -24.08 26.53 16.86
C ARG A 753 -24.47 27.21 15.57
N VAL A 754 -24.72 26.42 14.52
CA VAL A 754 -25.14 26.90 13.21
C VAL A 754 -26.68 27.05 13.17
N LYS A 755 -27.19 28.21 12.88
CA LYS A 755 -28.62 28.48 12.70
C LYS A 755 -28.97 28.40 11.20
N ALA A 756 -29.07 27.21 10.67
CA ALA A 756 -29.33 26.97 9.24
C ALA A 756 -30.68 27.55 8.74
N GLU A 757 -31.57 27.88 9.65
CA GLU A 757 -32.86 28.52 9.35
C GLU A 757 -32.70 29.96 8.88
N GLN A 758 -31.55 30.58 9.11
CA GLN A 758 -31.23 31.94 8.73
C GLN A 758 -30.42 32.07 7.41
N PHE A 759 -30.23 30.93 6.68
CA PHE A 759 -29.49 30.90 5.43
C PHE A 759 -30.36 31.12 4.22
#